data_035895665b96869e3d1b63ec98dbc285
#
_entry.id   035895665b96869e3d1b63ec98dbc285
#
_cell.length_a   1.000
_cell.length_b   1.000
_cell.length_c   1.000
_cell.angle_alpha   90.00
_cell.angle_beta   90.00
_cell.angle_gamma   90.00
#
_symmetry.space_group_name_H-M   'P 1'
#
loop_
_entity.id
_entity.type
_entity.pdbx_description
1 polymer ?
#
loop_
_entity_poly.entity_id
_entity_poly.type
_entity_poly.pdbx_seq_one_letter_code
_entity_poly.pdbx_strand_id
1 'polypeptide(L)'
;MHTTDAISTDVITAGAITAGPALPPAAYDDWLPALAPLARATGAGVSVNLGWDLTWERDRVTRAGGPHLSVRVYDDEVMVGPLWVPGTASGCAACAEVRERTVLDHPLVGDLSQATRVPAAPAPLLPELLRTGLDHLADHPLAPGEAYSVTVRGTRRHRIARSFHCPACGPSPEDLTTTEDPTTTGPPAPRPLRSRPAVPGDATRTAASRLVEPGFLRDRLVDDRFGPVRAILRESHAPFAMSMAVVADAPAMGHGRARTFAETEPVAVLEAYERLGGYPYDIPLLTGRSYREVAGQAVDPGSLGRYTAEQLAHPTSRATPFTADTPMDWAWGHDLADGTPLLVPADHAFYQYEYAFRRDRRAARVAGAANRRHYFFDCSSGCAVGANYEEAALHSLFELAERDAFLTSWYRAEPLPHIPVGTLTDPTSRAMVELIRARGYDVHLLVATRDIGLPVVWVIAVNEKDPFPATFSSAGSGAEPESAIRGALREVAQLVTNPVDWTREQVERMVEDPWLVEELEDHVRFSSIPETRDRALAGLGGPAVTLEEAFPDWPGRLERASGGDVRGTLRYVASLFADAGLDRIVVVDQTSREHADAGIAVARAVVPGIVPMCFGHAQQRLDGLPRLRAALRGTGQEHRAIPYDPHPFP
;
A
#
# COMPACT_ATOMS: atom_id res chain seq x y z
N MET A 1 5.58 -5.31 54.21
CA MET A 1 4.15 -5.57 54.24
C MET A 1 3.46 -4.32 53.71
N HIS A 2 3.32 -4.22 52.40
CA HIS A 2 2.50 -3.21 51.78
C HIS A 2 1.31 -3.91 51.18
N THR A 3 0.17 -3.58 51.73
CA THR A 3 -1.15 -4.02 51.29
C THR A 3 -1.38 -3.54 49.89
N THR A 4 -1.45 -4.45 48.95
CA THR A 4 -2.04 -4.25 47.63
C THR A 4 -3.54 -4.07 47.81
N ASP A 5 -4.00 -2.83 47.89
CA ASP A 5 -5.42 -2.53 47.83
C ASP A 5 -5.95 -2.96 46.45
N ALA A 6 -6.97 -3.79 46.53
CA ALA A 6 -7.68 -4.34 45.40
C ALA A 6 -8.20 -3.17 44.51
N ILE A 7 -7.74 -3.16 43.27
CA ILE A 7 -8.28 -2.26 42.24
C ILE A 7 -9.75 -2.65 42.05
N SER A 8 -10.64 -1.73 42.44
CA SER A 8 -12.08 -1.86 42.26
C SER A 8 -12.41 -2.22 40.80
N THR A 9 -13.23 -3.28 40.65
CA THR A 9 -13.72 -3.79 39.37
C THR A 9 -14.86 -2.93 38.78
N ASP A 10 -14.94 -1.66 39.14
CA ASP A 10 -16.05 -0.81 38.75
C ASP A 10 -16.01 -0.53 37.24
N VAL A 11 -17.10 -0.86 36.57
CA VAL A 11 -17.40 -0.42 35.21
C VAL A 11 -17.30 1.11 35.20
N ILE A 12 -16.47 1.67 34.29
CA ILE A 12 -16.36 3.12 34.14
C ILE A 12 -17.69 3.63 33.60
N THR A 13 -18.47 4.21 34.47
CA THR A 13 -19.74 4.85 34.09
C THR A 13 -19.46 6.20 33.42
N ALA A 14 -20.33 6.60 32.49
CA ALA A 14 -20.26 7.92 31.86
C ALA A 14 -20.20 9.03 32.92
N GLY A 15 -19.23 9.93 32.80
CA GLY A 15 -19.00 11.03 33.74
C GLY A 15 -18.08 10.69 34.93
N ALA A 16 -17.56 9.46 35.06
CA ALA A 16 -16.57 9.14 36.09
C ALA A 16 -15.17 9.68 35.73
N ILE A 17 -14.46 10.18 36.74
CA ILE A 17 -13.07 10.64 36.59
C ILE A 17 -12.14 9.63 37.30
N THR A 18 -11.08 9.22 36.63
CA THR A 18 -10.12 8.26 37.15
C THR A 18 -8.70 8.78 37.03
N ALA A 19 -7.95 8.82 38.13
CA ALA A 19 -6.52 9.15 38.13
C ALA A 19 -5.66 7.94 37.75
N GLY A 20 -4.60 8.20 37.00
CA GLY A 20 -3.59 7.19 36.69
C GLY A 20 -2.60 6.97 37.84
N PRO A 21 -1.86 5.84 37.82
CA PRO A 21 -1.00 5.44 38.93
C PRO A 21 0.22 6.37 39.14
N ALA A 22 0.62 7.09 38.08
CA ALA A 22 1.76 8.03 38.16
C ALA A 22 1.36 9.42 38.64
N LEU A 23 0.08 9.74 38.76
CA LEU A 23 -0.40 11.04 39.19
C LEU A 23 -0.36 11.14 40.73
N PRO A 24 0.39 12.11 41.32
CA PRO A 24 0.39 12.31 42.78
C PRO A 24 -1.03 12.67 43.28
N PRO A 25 -1.50 12.09 44.40
CA PRO A 25 -2.84 12.37 44.93
C PRO A 25 -3.14 13.86 45.14
N ALA A 26 -2.19 14.61 45.67
CA ALA A 26 -2.35 16.04 45.88
C ALA A 26 -2.61 16.82 44.57
N ALA A 27 -1.87 16.48 43.50
CA ALA A 27 -2.07 17.09 42.18
C ALA A 27 -3.46 16.76 41.60
N TYR A 28 -3.93 15.53 41.84
CA TYR A 28 -5.25 15.09 41.35
C TYR A 28 -6.36 15.88 42.05
N ASP A 29 -6.27 16.09 43.36
CA ASP A 29 -7.26 16.88 44.12
C ASP A 29 -7.34 18.32 43.64
N ASP A 30 -6.21 18.93 43.25
CA ASP A 30 -6.16 20.27 42.68
C ASP A 30 -6.80 20.36 41.29
N TRP A 31 -6.75 19.30 40.49
CA TRP A 31 -7.24 19.29 39.10
C TRP A 31 -8.68 18.80 38.96
N LEU A 32 -9.17 18.06 39.94
CA LEU A 32 -10.53 17.51 39.93
C LEU A 32 -11.64 18.56 39.69
N PRO A 33 -11.60 19.79 40.28
CA PRO A 33 -12.58 20.81 40.02
C PRO A 33 -12.64 21.24 38.55
N ALA A 34 -11.50 21.23 37.85
CA ALA A 34 -11.45 21.59 36.44
C ALA A 34 -11.94 20.43 35.53
N LEU A 35 -11.66 19.18 35.92
CA LEU A 35 -12.04 17.99 35.15
C LEU A 35 -13.53 17.63 35.26
N ALA A 36 -14.16 17.92 36.37
CA ALA A 36 -15.57 17.57 36.60
C ALA A 36 -16.58 18.22 35.61
N PRO A 37 -16.44 19.50 35.22
CA PRO A 37 -17.24 20.05 34.13
C PRO A 37 -17.04 19.35 32.78
N LEU A 38 -15.80 18.94 32.46
CA LEU A 38 -15.46 18.25 31.24
C LEU A 38 -16.18 16.90 31.14
N ALA A 39 -16.14 16.09 32.19
CA ALA A 39 -16.83 14.79 32.23
C ALA A 39 -18.35 14.95 32.01
N ARG A 40 -18.93 16.02 32.56
CA ARG A 40 -20.36 16.35 32.36
C ARG A 40 -20.65 16.84 30.93
N ALA A 41 -19.79 17.67 30.38
CA ALA A 41 -19.99 18.26 29.04
C ALA A 41 -19.87 17.23 27.92
N THR A 42 -18.93 16.28 28.06
CA THR A 42 -18.70 15.26 27.05
C THR A 42 -19.56 14.00 27.21
N GLY A 43 -20.14 13.78 28.40
CA GLY A 43 -20.81 12.53 28.74
C GLY A 43 -19.87 11.32 28.75
N ALA A 44 -18.56 11.55 28.73
CA ALA A 44 -17.52 10.53 28.65
C ALA A 44 -16.95 10.22 30.05
N GLY A 45 -16.44 9.02 30.24
CA GLY A 45 -15.51 8.72 31.32
C GLY A 45 -14.20 9.49 31.08
N VAL A 46 -13.61 10.07 32.11
CA VAL A 46 -12.37 10.84 31.98
C VAL A 46 -11.25 10.13 32.71
N SER A 47 -10.11 9.94 32.05
CA SER A 47 -8.87 9.50 32.70
C SER A 47 -7.83 10.61 32.68
N VAL A 48 -7.08 10.76 33.76
CA VAL A 48 -5.98 11.72 33.84
C VAL A 48 -4.74 11.03 34.39
N ASN A 49 -3.59 11.27 33.75
CA ASN A 49 -2.32 10.70 34.18
C ASN A 49 -1.14 11.60 33.83
N LEU A 50 0.03 11.34 34.42
CA LEU A 50 1.31 11.88 33.98
C LEU A 50 1.82 11.03 32.81
N GLY A 51 1.97 11.64 31.64
CA GLY A 51 2.40 10.94 30.43
C GLY A 51 1.47 9.80 29.99
N TRP A 52 2.02 8.89 29.21
CA TRP A 52 1.32 7.69 28.72
C TRP A 52 1.74 6.45 29.52
N ASP A 53 0.78 5.55 29.78
CA ASP A 53 0.99 4.22 30.32
C ASP A 53 0.11 3.24 29.55
N LEU A 54 0.71 2.49 28.62
CA LEU A 54 -0.02 1.60 27.72
C LEU A 54 -0.79 0.49 28.47
N THR A 55 -0.26 -0.02 29.58
CA THR A 55 -0.94 -1.05 30.36
C THR A 55 -2.20 -0.50 31.02
N TRP A 56 -2.06 0.65 31.66
CA TRP A 56 -3.18 1.31 32.30
C TRP A 56 -4.22 1.81 31.29
N GLU A 57 -3.79 2.37 30.15
CA GLU A 57 -4.67 2.80 29.07
C GLU A 57 -5.44 1.62 28.45
N ARG A 58 -4.77 0.49 28.21
CA ARG A 58 -5.44 -0.73 27.72
C ARG A 58 -6.57 -1.14 28.66
N ASP A 59 -6.29 -1.19 29.96
CA ASP A 59 -7.28 -1.57 30.96
C ASP A 59 -8.49 -0.61 30.99
N ARG A 60 -8.25 0.68 30.76
CA ARG A 60 -9.32 1.68 30.69
C ARG A 60 -10.16 1.54 29.43
N VAL A 61 -9.54 1.41 28.27
CA VAL A 61 -10.23 1.26 26.99
C VAL A 61 -11.03 -0.05 26.95
N THR A 62 -10.46 -1.15 27.43
CA THR A 62 -11.15 -2.45 27.42
C THR A 62 -12.33 -2.51 28.40
N ARG A 63 -12.28 -1.75 29.51
CA ARG A 63 -13.36 -1.69 30.49
C ARG A 63 -14.36 -0.56 30.27
N ALA A 64 -14.08 0.35 29.34
CA ALA A 64 -14.97 1.47 29.06
C ALA A 64 -16.25 0.99 28.37
N GLY A 65 -17.37 1.10 29.05
CA GLY A 65 -18.69 0.80 28.52
C GLY A 65 -19.29 1.90 27.63
N GLY A 66 -18.55 3.00 27.38
CA GLY A 66 -19.01 4.19 26.64
C GLY A 66 -17.86 5.09 26.21
N PRO A 67 -18.15 6.31 25.75
CA PRO A 67 -17.13 7.27 25.35
C PRO A 67 -16.13 7.55 26.48
N HIS A 68 -14.85 7.69 26.12
CA HIS A 68 -13.75 7.90 27.05
C HIS A 68 -12.84 9.03 26.57
N LEU A 69 -12.54 9.99 27.46
CA LEU A 69 -11.62 11.09 27.21
C LEU A 69 -10.36 10.90 28.05
N SER A 70 -9.21 10.93 27.41
CA SER A 70 -7.93 10.87 28.08
C SER A 70 -7.38 12.29 28.29
N VAL A 71 -6.80 12.56 29.47
CA VAL A 71 -6.03 13.76 29.75
C VAL A 71 -4.62 13.33 30.18
N ARG A 72 -3.60 13.87 29.53
CA ARG A 72 -2.19 13.56 29.78
C ARG A 72 -1.42 14.82 30.07
N VAL A 73 -0.60 14.74 31.08
CA VAL A 73 0.18 15.85 31.56
C VAL A 73 1.67 15.50 31.40
N TYR A 74 2.41 16.38 30.74
CA TYR A 74 3.85 16.31 30.55
C TYR A 74 4.54 17.47 31.29
N ASP A 75 5.85 17.62 31.15
CA ASP A 75 6.59 18.67 31.84
C ASP A 75 6.15 20.10 31.47
N ASP A 76 5.83 20.32 30.18
CA ASP A 76 5.50 21.64 29.61
C ASP A 76 4.23 21.62 28.73
N GLU A 77 3.48 20.54 28.76
CA GLU A 77 2.32 20.30 27.90
C GLU A 77 1.21 19.58 28.64
N VAL A 78 -0.02 19.95 28.32
CA VAL A 78 -1.21 19.17 28.65
C VAL A 78 -1.87 18.70 27.36
N MET A 79 -2.14 17.41 27.27
CA MET A 79 -2.92 16.83 26.19
C MET A 79 -4.33 16.52 26.66
N VAL A 80 -5.34 17.11 26.01
CA VAL A 80 -6.77 16.87 26.27
C VAL A 80 -7.32 16.06 25.10
N GLY A 81 -7.63 14.82 25.33
CA GLY A 81 -7.99 13.82 24.29
C GLY A 81 -6.94 12.70 24.20
N PRO A 82 -7.19 11.71 23.34
CA PRO A 82 -8.32 11.63 22.40
C PRO A 82 -9.67 11.37 23.07
N LEU A 83 -10.74 11.87 22.44
CA LEU A 83 -12.07 11.40 22.72
C LEU A 83 -12.30 10.09 21.98
N TRP A 84 -12.22 8.98 22.70
CA TRP A 84 -12.47 7.67 22.12
C TRP A 84 -13.95 7.28 22.29
N VAL A 85 -14.55 6.77 21.19
CA VAL A 85 -15.93 6.31 21.18
C VAL A 85 -15.97 4.87 20.66
N PRO A 86 -16.44 3.89 21.46
CA PRO A 86 -16.53 2.51 21.03
C PRO A 86 -17.32 2.35 19.72
N GLY A 87 -16.86 1.44 18.86
CA GLY A 87 -17.53 1.15 17.58
C GLY A 87 -17.33 2.20 16.49
N THR A 88 -16.55 3.26 16.74
CA THR A 88 -16.19 4.26 15.73
C THR A 88 -14.76 4.09 15.23
N ALA A 89 -14.39 4.85 14.20
CA ALA A 89 -13.03 4.91 13.65
C ALA A 89 -12.04 5.70 14.54
N SER A 90 -12.44 6.12 15.75
CA SER A 90 -11.59 6.92 16.63
C SER A 90 -10.45 6.08 17.23
N GLY A 91 -9.23 6.61 17.19
CA GLY A 91 -8.11 6.08 17.96
C GLY A 91 -8.28 6.35 19.46
N CYS A 92 -7.84 5.38 20.28
CA CYS A 92 -7.81 5.52 21.74
C CYS A 92 -6.49 6.12 22.22
N ALA A 93 -6.36 6.33 23.53
CA ALA A 93 -5.13 6.83 24.13
C ALA A 93 -3.91 5.94 23.87
N ALA A 94 -4.10 4.60 23.85
CA ALA A 94 -3.03 3.69 23.47
C ALA A 94 -2.66 3.81 21.99
N CYS A 95 -3.59 4.14 21.09
CA CYS A 95 -3.26 4.47 19.70
C CYS A 95 -2.37 5.72 19.63
N ALA A 96 -2.68 6.77 20.39
CA ALA A 96 -1.86 7.98 20.45
C ALA A 96 -0.44 7.68 20.91
N GLU A 97 -0.28 6.88 21.96
CA GLU A 97 1.04 6.46 22.45
C GLU A 97 1.82 5.64 21.43
N VAL A 98 1.18 4.68 20.76
CA VAL A 98 1.79 3.87 19.70
C VAL A 98 2.27 4.76 18.56
N ARG A 99 1.40 5.68 18.08
CA ARG A 99 1.72 6.60 16.99
C ARG A 99 2.86 7.55 17.35
N GLU A 100 2.81 8.18 18.52
CA GLU A 100 3.85 9.11 18.97
C GLU A 100 5.22 8.44 19.01
N ARG A 101 5.31 7.21 19.52
CA ARG A 101 6.58 6.46 19.55
C ARG A 101 7.09 6.13 18.18
N THR A 102 6.22 5.69 17.29
CA THR A 102 6.60 5.36 15.92
C THR A 102 7.09 6.59 15.16
N VAL A 103 6.42 7.74 15.36
CA VAL A 103 6.83 9.02 14.74
C VAL A 103 8.19 9.49 15.25
N LEU A 104 8.47 9.30 16.53
CA LEU A 104 9.76 9.70 17.12
C LEU A 104 10.89 8.73 16.78
N ASP A 105 10.62 7.68 16.03
CA ASP A 105 11.60 6.65 15.63
C ASP A 105 12.40 6.10 16.83
N HIS A 106 11.67 5.86 17.92
CA HIS A 106 12.26 5.52 19.20
C HIS A 106 12.78 4.08 19.19
N PRO A 107 14.04 3.82 19.55
CA PRO A 107 14.65 2.48 19.48
C PRO A 107 13.99 1.46 20.41
N LEU A 108 13.16 1.89 21.36
CA LEU A 108 12.43 1.04 22.29
C LEU A 108 11.02 0.65 21.81
N VAL A 109 10.67 0.97 20.57
CA VAL A 109 9.35 0.59 19.97
C VAL A 109 9.13 -0.93 19.97
N GLY A 110 10.16 -1.74 20.09
CA GLY A 110 10.08 -3.21 20.15
C GLY A 110 9.22 -3.76 21.29
N ASP A 111 9.08 -3.07 22.44
CA ASP A 111 8.20 -3.48 23.54
C ASP A 111 7.22 -2.38 23.95
N LEU A 112 6.22 -2.16 23.13
CA LEU A 112 5.16 -1.19 23.38
C LEU A 112 4.32 -1.54 24.64
N SER A 113 4.34 -2.79 25.11
CA SER A 113 3.52 -3.24 26.24
C SER A 113 4.01 -2.72 27.60
N GLN A 114 5.26 -2.30 27.68
CA GLN A 114 5.89 -1.87 28.96
C GLN A 114 6.35 -0.43 28.95
N ALA A 115 6.25 0.26 27.83
CA ALA A 115 6.79 1.58 27.73
C ALA A 115 5.84 2.62 28.35
N THR A 116 6.35 3.33 29.31
CA THR A 116 5.68 4.42 30.01
C THR A 116 6.52 5.67 29.85
N ARG A 117 5.89 6.76 29.38
CA ARG A 117 6.49 8.08 29.40
C ARG A 117 5.92 8.85 30.57
N VAL A 118 6.68 8.95 31.63
CA VAL A 118 6.29 9.69 32.84
C VAL A 118 7.24 10.86 33.01
N PRO A 119 6.76 12.10 33.10
CA PRO A 119 7.59 13.23 33.43
C PRO A 119 8.20 13.11 34.83
N ALA A 120 9.37 13.68 35.03
CA ALA A 120 10.09 13.61 36.29
C ALA A 120 9.36 14.32 37.42
N ALA A 121 8.69 15.42 37.11
CA ALA A 121 7.81 16.18 38.02
C ALA A 121 6.84 17.06 37.24
N PRO A 122 5.62 17.32 37.74
CA PRO A 122 4.71 18.26 37.12
C PRO A 122 5.28 19.69 37.18
N ALA A 123 5.26 20.41 36.06
CA ALA A 123 5.67 21.81 36.03
C ALA A 123 4.62 22.70 36.72
N PRO A 124 5.03 23.80 37.36
CA PRO A 124 4.11 24.72 38.04
C PRO A 124 3.00 25.34 37.14
N LEU A 125 3.25 25.38 35.83
CA LEU A 125 2.32 25.93 34.83
C LEU A 125 1.21 24.95 34.42
N LEU A 126 1.29 23.66 34.78
CA LEU A 126 0.35 22.66 34.32
C LEU A 126 -1.13 22.94 34.67
N PRO A 127 -1.49 23.43 35.85
CA PRO A 127 -2.87 23.81 36.15
C PRO A 127 -3.42 24.89 35.20
N GLU A 128 -2.59 25.85 34.82
CA GLU A 128 -2.96 26.90 33.88
C GLU A 128 -3.12 26.39 32.46
N LEU A 129 -2.22 25.52 32.02
CA LEU A 129 -2.31 24.86 30.72
C LEU A 129 -3.54 23.93 30.64
N LEU A 130 -3.84 23.20 31.71
CA LEU A 130 -5.04 22.38 31.78
C LEU A 130 -6.30 23.24 31.67
N ARG A 131 -6.39 24.35 32.43
CA ARG A 131 -7.51 25.30 32.37
C ARG A 131 -7.67 25.87 30.94
N THR A 132 -6.57 26.31 30.33
CA THR A 132 -6.57 26.80 28.93
C THR A 132 -7.11 25.74 27.96
N GLY A 133 -6.71 24.48 28.12
CA GLY A 133 -7.21 23.38 27.30
C GLY A 133 -8.69 23.10 27.48
N LEU A 134 -9.19 23.23 28.72
CA LEU A 134 -10.60 23.03 29.03
C LEU A 134 -11.45 24.19 28.51
N ASP A 135 -10.99 25.45 28.64
CA ASP A 135 -11.66 26.62 28.07
C ASP A 135 -11.72 26.49 26.54
N HIS A 136 -10.61 26.11 25.92
CA HIS A 136 -10.58 25.87 24.47
C HIS A 136 -11.54 24.76 24.03
N LEU A 137 -11.65 23.67 24.79
CA LEU A 137 -12.58 22.59 24.52
C LEU A 137 -14.06 23.03 24.64
N ALA A 138 -14.38 23.94 25.54
CA ALA A 138 -15.73 24.47 25.66
C ALA A 138 -16.17 25.23 24.40
N ASP A 139 -15.26 25.99 23.80
CA ASP A 139 -15.50 26.73 22.57
C ASP A 139 -15.37 25.85 21.30
N HIS A 140 -14.53 24.81 21.35
CA HIS A 140 -14.18 23.92 20.23
C HIS A 140 -14.27 22.45 20.66
N PRO A 141 -15.45 21.83 20.66
CA PRO A 141 -15.66 20.45 21.08
C PRO A 141 -14.84 19.47 20.24
N LEU A 142 -14.30 18.43 20.87
CA LEU A 142 -13.61 17.33 20.19
C LEU A 142 -14.59 16.41 19.48
N ALA A 143 -14.29 16.11 18.23
CA ALA A 143 -14.89 14.97 17.55
C ALA A 143 -14.18 13.65 17.97
N PRO A 144 -14.82 12.49 17.75
CA PRO A 144 -14.17 11.20 18.02
C PRO A 144 -12.80 11.08 17.37
N GLY A 145 -11.80 10.68 18.16
CA GLY A 145 -10.40 10.56 17.73
C GLY A 145 -9.61 11.87 17.72
N GLU A 146 -10.16 12.98 18.18
CA GLU A 146 -9.44 14.24 18.25
C GLU A 146 -8.88 14.52 19.64
N ALA A 147 -7.80 15.29 19.67
CA ALA A 147 -7.14 15.77 20.88
C ALA A 147 -6.60 17.19 20.69
N TYR A 148 -6.38 17.88 21.80
CA TYR A 148 -5.64 19.13 21.84
C TYR A 148 -4.34 18.95 22.62
N SER A 149 -3.23 19.41 22.07
CA SER A 149 -2.02 19.70 22.83
C SER A 149 -1.99 21.17 23.21
N VAL A 150 -1.75 21.46 24.49
CA VAL A 150 -1.75 22.80 25.08
C VAL A 150 -0.39 23.06 25.70
N THR A 151 0.30 24.05 25.17
CA THR A 151 1.62 24.50 25.64
C THR A 151 1.59 26.00 25.87
N VAL A 152 2.66 26.57 26.44
CA VAL A 152 2.85 28.01 26.55
C VAL A 152 2.87 28.73 25.19
N ARG A 153 3.04 27.99 24.08
CA ARG A 153 3.06 28.53 22.71
C ARG A 153 1.67 28.58 22.08
N GLY A 154 0.68 27.91 22.69
CA GLY A 154 -0.70 27.84 22.20
C GLY A 154 -1.27 26.43 22.19
N THR A 155 -2.46 26.32 21.63
CA THR A 155 -3.22 25.08 21.50
C THR A 155 -3.16 24.57 20.06
N ARG A 156 -2.88 23.28 19.91
CA ARG A 156 -2.87 22.59 18.61
C ARG A 156 -3.85 21.42 18.62
N ARG A 157 -4.64 21.31 17.57
CA ARG A 157 -5.55 20.19 17.34
C ARG A 157 -4.81 19.05 16.65
N HIS A 158 -5.04 17.83 17.13
CA HIS A 158 -4.53 16.58 16.58
C HIS A 158 -5.67 15.64 16.24
N ARG A 159 -5.40 14.72 15.30
CA ARG A 159 -6.31 13.65 14.95
C ARG A 159 -5.61 12.31 15.11
N ILE A 160 -6.14 11.48 15.98
CA ILE A 160 -5.63 10.15 16.30
C ILE A 160 -6.49 9.11 15.57
N ALA A 161 -5.97 8.54 14.51
CA ALA A 161 -6.56 7.40 13.85
C ALA A 161 -6.28 6.11 14.64
N ARG A 162 -7.13 5.09 14.47
CA ARG A 162 -6.82 3.76 15.03
C ARG A 162 -5.50 3.26 14.47
N SER A 163 -4.72 2.59 15.32
CA SER A 163 -3.54 1.86 14.92
C SER A 163 -3.82 0.36 14.99
N PHE A 164 -3.50 -0.37 13.94
CA PHE A 164 -3.59 -1.83 13.96
C PHE A 164 -2.59 -2.49 14.93
N HIS A 165 -1.56 -1.76 15.37
CA HIS A 165 -0.63 -2.18 16.42
C HIS A 165 -1.11 -1.85 17.84
N CYS A 166 -2.27 -1.23 17.99
CA CYS A 166 -2.74 -0.82 19.30
C CYS A 166 -3.05 -2.03 20.20
N PRO A 167 -2.43 -2.13 21.36
CA PRO A 167 -2.67 -3.25 22.29
C PRO A 167 -4.04 -3.20 22.96
N ALA A 168 -4.75 -2.07 22.86
CA ALA A 168 -6.03 -1.86 23.53
C ALA A 168 -7.24 -2.02 22.61
N CYS A 169 -7.22 -1.40 21.43
CA CYS A 169 -8.34 -1.43 20.48
C CYS A 169 -7.98 -2.05 19.13
N GLY A 170 -6.75 -2.50 18.95
CA GLY A 170 -6.30 -3.30 17.80
C GLY A 170 -6.84 -4.73 17.88
N PRO A 171 -6.67 -5.50 16.80
CA PRO A 171 -7.08 -6.90 16.79
C PRO A 171 -6.24 -7.73 17.81
N SER A 172 -6.87 -8.71 18.45
CA SER A 172 -6.11 -9.66 19.25
C SER A 172 -5.28 -10.60 18.34
N PRO A 173 -4.19 -11.20 18.84
CA PRO A 173 -3.47 -12.23 18.10
C PRO A 173 -4.37 -13.40 17.67
N GLU A 174 -5.38 -13.72 18.44
CA GLU A 174 -6.34 -14.78 18.18
C GLU A 174 -7.30 -14.39 17.03
N ASP A 175 -7.68 -13.11 16.91
CA ASP A 175 -8.51 -12.61 15.81
C ASP A 175 -7.81 -12.72 14.45
N LEU A 176 -6.48 -12.84 14.43
CA LEU A 176 -5.67 -12.85 13.20
C LEU A 176 -5.28 -14.25 12.74
N THR A 177 -5.48 -15.24 13.61
CA THR A 177 -5.12 -16.63 13.34
C THR A 177 -6.33 -17.51 13.57
N THR A 178 -6.98 -17.93 12.52
CA THR A 178 -7.84 -19.10 12.59
C THR A 178 -6.94 -20.34 12.55
N THR A 179 -6.36 -20.69 13.72
CA THR A 179 -5.56 -21.93 13.88
C THR A 179 -6.44 -23.15 14.10
N GLU A 180 -7.74 -22.94 14.27
CA GLU A 180 -8.67 -24.03 14.47
C GLU A 180 -9.05 -24.69 13.15
N ASP A 181 -9.38 -25.97 13.24
CA ASP A 181 -9.83 -26.82 12.17
C ASP A 181 -10.66 -26.06 11.12
N PRO A 182 -10.33 -26.10 9.81
CA PRO A 182 -11.08 -25.42 8.75
C PRO A 182 -12.57 -25.78 8.72
N THR A 183 -12.98 -26.80 9.50
CA THR A 183 -14.39 -27.15 9.73
C THR A 183 -15.11 -26.23 10.73
N THR A 184 -14.38 -25.42 11.53
CA THR A 184 -14.99 -24.52 12.54
C THR A 184 -15.12 -23.07 12.08
N THR A 185 -14.28 -22.60 11.15
CA THR A 185 -14.47 -21.33 10.43
C THR A 185 -14.58 -21.63 8.93
N GLY A 186 -15.77 -21.90 8.49
CA GLY A 186 -16.06 -22.13 7.07
C GLY A 186 -15.60 -20.95 6.19
N PRO A 187 -15.58 -21.14 4.85
CA PRO A 187 -15.23 -20.06 3.93
C PRO A 187 -16.11 -18.83 4.19
N PRO A 188 -15.58 -17.61 3.98
CA PRO A 188 -16.38 -16.40 4.10
C PRO A 188 -17.60 -16.46 3.14
N ALA A 189 -18.61 -15.67 3.43
CA ALA A 189 -19.78 -15.59 2.55
C ALA A 189 -19.38 -15.12 1.14
N PRO A 190 -20.03 -15.61 0.08
CA PRO A 190 -19.83 -15.12 -1.27
C PRO A 190 -19.96 -13.59 -1.34
N ARG A 191 -19.08 -12.94 -2.11
CA ARG A 191 -19.05 -11.48 -2.26
C ARG A 191 -19.44 -11.07 -3.68
N PRO A 192 -20.73 -10.88 -3.96
CA PRO A 192 -21.15 -10.39 -5.26
C PRO A 192 -20.76 -8.93 -5.47
N LEU A 193 -20.40 -8.56 -6.71
CA LEU A 193 -20.06 -7.20 -7.08
C LEU A 193 -21.27 -6.26 -6.91
N ARG A 194 -21.05 -5.14 -6.25
CA ARG A 194 -22.07 -4.12 -5.99
C ARG A 194 -22.06 -3.03 -7.05
N SER A 195 -23.22 -2.45 -7.33
CA SER A 195 -23.33 -1.27 -8.19
C SER A 195 -22.65 -0.08 -7.54
N ARG A 196 -21.85 0.64 -8.35
CA ARG A 196 -21.11 1.85 -7.97
C ARG A 196 -21.23 2.87 -9.09
N PRO A 197 -22.13 3.83 -8.99
CA PRO A 197 -22.25 4.89 -10.00
C PRO A 197 -20.89 5.53 -10.29
N ALA A 198 -20.55 5.59 -11.56
CA ALA A 198 -19.27 6.16 -11.99
C ALA A 198 -19.32 7.70 -12.09
N VAL A 199 -18.16 8.33 -12.01
CA VAL A 199 -18.01 9.76 -12.33
C VAL A 199 -18.35 9.98 -13.80
N PRO A 200 -19.21 10.95 -14.16
CA PRO A 200 -19.45 11.27 -15.57
C PRO A 200 -18.15 11.57 -16.31
N GLY A 201 -17.87 10.82 -17.38
CA GLY A 201 -16.63 10.93 -18.15
C GLY A 201 -15.43 10.16 -17.57
N ASP A 202 -15.60 9.44 -16.44
CA ASP A 202 -14.57 8.56 -15.89
C ASP A 202 -15.22 7.26 -15.39
N ALA A 203 -15.25 6.26 -16.23
CA ALA A 203 -15.88 4.97 -15.95
C ALA A 203 -15.13 4.12 -14.91
N THR A 204 -13.97 4.56 -14.42
CA THR A 204 -13.15 3.82 -13.47
C THR A 204 -13.29 4.29 -12.03
N ARG A 205 -13.91 5.47 -11.80
CA ARG A 205 -14.01 6.08 -10.48
C ARG A 205 -15.44 6.23 -10.00
N THR A 206 -15.63 5.93 -8.73
CA THR A 206 -16.94 6.05 -8.07
C THR A 206 -17.30 7.52 -7.83
N ALA A 207 -18.49 7.95 -8.25
CA ALA A 207 -18.96 9.32 -8.14
C ALA A 207 -19.01 9.86 -6.69
N ALA A 208 -19.25 8.99 -5.72
CA ALA A 208 -19.25 9.36 -4.30
C ALA A 208 -17.84 9.46 -3.66
N SER A 209 -16.77 9.20 -4.42
CA SER A 209 -15.40 9.21 -3.91
C SER A 209 -14.90 10.64 -3.70
N ARG A 210 -14.31 10.88 -2.53
CA ARG A 210 -13.62 12.11 -2.18
C ARG A 210 -12.10 11.94 -2.09
N LEU A 211 -11.59 10.75 -2.36
CA LEU A 211 -10.20 10.38 -2.08
C LEU A 211 -9.17 11.27 -2.81
N VAL A 212 -9.52 11.77 -3.99
CA VAL A 212 -8.64 12.66 -4.75
C VAL A 212 -8.97 14.15 -4.60
N GLU A 213 -9.95 14.50 -3.75
CA GLU A 213 -10.22 15.90 -3.43
C GLU A 213 -9.02 16.49 -2.67
N PRO A 214 -8.50 17.66 -3.09
CA PRO A 214 -7.40 18.31 -2.39
C PRO A 214 -7.71 18.53 -0.90
N GLY A 215 -6.78 18.13 -0.04
CA GLY A 215 -6.91 18.28 1.41
C GLY A 215 -7.69 17.17 2.12
N PHE A 216 -8.60 16.44 1.47
CA PHE A 216 -9.47 15.48 2.14
C PHE A 216 -8.70 14.41 2.94
N LEU A 217 -7.70 13.76 2.33
CA LEU A 217 -6.87 12.76 3.01
C LEU A 217 -5.86 13.42 3.95
N ARG A 218 -5.32 14.58 3.58
CA ARG A 218 -4.40 15.34 4.45
C ARG A 218 -5.03 15.65 5.80
N ASP A 219 -6.23 16.21 5.80
CA ASP A 219 -6.93 16.64 7.03
C ASP A 219 -7.31 15.47 7.93
N ARG A 220 -7.36 14.26 7.39
CA ARG A 220 -7.77 13.04 8.11
C ARG A 220 -6.62 12.19 8.60
N LEU A 221 -5.51 12.15 7.87
CA LEU A 221 -4.47 11.14 8.03
C LEU A 221 -3.09 11.72 8.34
N VAL A 222 -2.88 13.02 8.04
CA VAL A 222 -1.56 13.62 8.22
C VAL A 222 -1.48 14.38 9.54
N ASP A 223 -0.65 13.87 10.43
CA ASP A 223 -0.27 14.56 11.67
C ASP A 223 1.15 14.16 12.01
N ASP A 224 2.03 15.13 12.24
CA ASP A 224 3.46 14.92 12.49
C ASP A 224 3.76 14.21 13.82
N ARG A 225 2.78 14.11 14.72
CA ARG A 225 2.91 13.45 16.02
C ARG A 225 2.10 12.17 16.12
N PHE A 226 0.84 12.18 15.67
CA PHE A 226 -0.10 11.08 15.89
C PHE A 226 -0.70 10.52 14.61
N GLY A 227 -0.36 11.08 13.44
CA GLY A 227 -0.91 10.65 12.17
C GLY A 227 -0.37 9.28 11.71
N PRO A 228 -1.19 8.48 11.02
CA PRO A 228 -0.70 7.35 10.27
C PRO A 228 0.26 7.77 9.15
N VAL A 229 0.05 8.95 8.58
CA VAL A 229 0.99 9.62 7.67
C VAL A 229 1.69 10.71 8.45
N ARG A 230 3.02 10.55 8.62
CA ARG A 230 3.88 11.48 9.37
C ARG A 230 3.98 12.83 8.70
N ALA A 231 4.24 12.79 7.39
CA ALA A 231 4.46 13.99 6.59
C ALA A 231 4.14 13.72 5.12
N ILE A 232 3.81 14.80 4.41
CA ILE A 232 3.85 14.82 2.95
C ILE A 232 4.98 15.77 2.56
N LEU A 233 6.04 15.20 1.99
CA LEU A 233 7.22 15.92 1.56
C LEU A 233 7.06 16.31 0.09
N ARG A 234 7.51 17.52 -0.27
CA ARG A 234 7.58 17.96 -1.66
C ARG A 234 8.98 17.74 -2.18
N GLU A 235 9.10 17.09 -3.31
CA GLU A 235 10.38 16.83 -3.93
C GLU A 235 10.77 18.00 -4.84
N SER A 236 11.97 18.54 -4.63
CA SER A 236 12.44 19.74 -5.31
C SER A 236 13.25 19.46 -6.58
N HIS A 237 13.71 18.23 -6.79
CA HIS A 237 14.53 17.86 -7.96
C HIS A 237 13.69 17.53 -9.19
N ALA A 238 12.42 17.19 -9.02
CA ALA A 238 11.52 16.94 -10.13
C ALA A 238 11.08 18.25 -10.80
N PRO A 239 11.01 18.28 -12.12
CA PRO A 239 10.58 19.47 -12.89
C PRO A 239 9.05 19.60 -12.98
N PHE A 240 8.31 18.73 -12.32
CA PHE A 240 6.86 18.76 -12.14
C PHE A 240 6.53 18.52 -10.66
N ALA A 241 5.28 18.74 -10.27
CA ALA A 241 4.92 18.57 -8.87
C ALA A 241 5.01 17.08 -8.46
N MET A 242 5.84 16.82 -7.48
CA MET A 242 5.97 15.52 -6.81
C MET A 242 5.83 15.67 -5.30
N SER A 243 5.11 14.74 -4.71
CA SER A 243 5.00 14.62 -3.26
C SER A 243 5.25 13.19 -2.83
N MET A 244 5.86 13.03 -1.65
CA MET A 244 6.08 11.75 -1.01
C MET A 244 5.35 11.72 0.33
N ALA A 245 4.50 10.73 0.55
CA ALA A 245 3.85 10.46 1.82
C ALA A 245 4.57 9.31 2.55
N VAL A 246 4.85 9.51 3.84
CA VAL A 246 5.57 8.54 4.67
C VAL A 246 4.63 8.01 5.74
N VAL A 247 4.37 6.70 5.72
CA VAL A 247 3.59 6.01 6.76
C VAL A 247 4.46 5.76 7.99
N ALA A 248 3.93 6.07 9.16
CA ALA A 248 4.69 5.98 10.41
C ALA A 248 4.95 4.53 10.87
N ASP A 249 3.98 3.64 10.69
CA ASP A 249 3.95 2.29 11.31
C ASP A 249 4.56 1.18 10.41
N ALA A 250 4.91 1.49 9.18
CA ALA A 250 5.47 0.54 8.22
C ALA A 250 6.49 1.25 7.31
N PRO A 251 7.46 0.51 6.75
CA PRO A 251 8.37 1.06 5.74
C PRO A 251 7.62 1.22 4.40
N ALA A 252 6.51 1.95 4.42
CA ALA A 252 5.66 2.23 3.28
C ALA A 252 5.73 3.72 2.94
N MET A 253 6.04 4.00 1.69
CA MET A 253 6.06 5.34 1.12
C MET A 253 5.24 5.34 -0.16
N GLY A 254 4.59 6.47 -0.44
CA GLY A 254 3.87 6.66 -1.70
C GLY A 254 4.30 7.95 -2.37
N HIS A 255 4.35 7.94 -3.67
CA HIS A 255 4.78 9.06 -4.52
C HIS A 255 3.62 9.55 -5.38
N GLY A 256 3.26 10.80 -5.22
CA GLY A 256 2.27 11.45 -6.07
C GLY A 256 2.94 12.31 -7.14
N ARG A 257 2.51 12.16 -8.38
CA ARG A 257 3.00 12.91 -9.55
C ARG A 257 1.84 13.56 -10.25
N ALA A 258 1.84 14.89 -10.37
CA ALA A 258 0.77 15.63 -11.04
C ALA A 258 1.25 17.00 -11.52
N ARG A 259 0.31 17.83 -11.97
CA ARG A 259 0.59 19.21 -12.43
C ARG A 259 0.81 20.16 -11.26
N THR A 260 0.13 19.93 -10.16
CA THR A 260 0.18 20.77 -8.96
C THR A 260 0.40 19.94 -7.69
N PHE A 261 0.98 20.54 -6.65
CA PHE A 261 1.14 19.85 -5.37
C PHE A 261 -0.19 19.49 -4.71
N ALA A 262 -1.25 20.24 -4.95
CA ALA A 262 -2.59 19.91 -4.44
C ALA A 262 -3.13 18.60 -5.03
N GLU A 263 -2.77 18.29 -6.27
CA GLU A 263 -3.12 17.04 -6.95
C GLU A 263 -2.19 15.87 -6.56
N THR A 264 -0.91 16.16 -6.24
CA THR A 264 0.06 15.08 -5.89
C THR A 264 -0.17 14.52 -4.49
N GLU A 265 -0.60 15.34 -3.54
CA GLU A 265 -0.71 14.95 -2.14
C GLU A 265 -1.69 13.78 -1.91
N PRO A 266 -2.94 13.80 -2.43
CA PRO A 266 -3.82 12.65 -2.28
C PRO A 266 -3.30 11.39 -2.97
N VAL A 267 -2.62 11.51 -4.13
CA VAL A 267 -2.04 10.36 -4.83
C VAL A 267 -0.92 9.74 -4.00
N ALA A 268 -0.03 10.56 -3.42
CA ALA A 268 1.04 10.07 -2.55
C ALA A 268 0.49 9.33 -1.32
N VAL A 269 -0.56 9.85 -0.68
CA VAL A 269 -1.20 9.18 0.45
C VAL A 269 -1.85 7.87 0.03
N LEU A 270 -2.55 7.85 -1.11
CA LEU A 270 -3.20 6.64 -1.63
C LEU A 270 -2.18 5.55 -1.94
N GLU A 271 -1.07 5.87 -2.60
CA GLU A 271 -0.01 4.91 -2.88
C GLU A 271 0.65 4.40 -1.59
N ALA A 272 0.89 5.27 -0.59
CA ALA A 272 1.40 4.83 0.71
C ALA A 272 0.45 3.84 1.41
N TYR A 273 -0.86 4.06 1.32
CA TYR A 273 -1.87 3.13 1.83
C TYR A 273 -1.97 1.84 1.01
N GLU A 274 -1.77 1.90 -0.30
CA GLU A 274 -1.64 0.70 -1.14
C GLU A 274 -0.47 -0.16 -0.66
N ARG A 275 0.70 0.45 -0.42
CA ARG A 275 1.88 -0.25 0.12
C ARG A 275 1.61 -0.85 1.51
N LEU A 276 0.84 -0.16 2.34
CA LEU A 276 0.39 -0.67 3.64
C LEU A 276 -0.50 -1.92 3.50
N GLY A 277 -1.31 -2.01 2.46
CA GLY A 277 -2.12 -3.18 2.12
C GLY A 277 -1.32 -4.45 1.81
N GLY A 278 -0.03 -4.32 1.49
CA GLY A 278 0.89 -5.44 1.32
C GLY A 278 1.14 -6.26 2.59
N TYR A 279 0.71 -5.78 3.77
CA TYR A 279 0.83 -6.45 5.06
C TYR A 279 -0.53 -7.00 5.52
N PRO A 280 -0.64 -8.26 5.96
CA PRO A 280 -1.91 -8.85 6.44
C PRO A 280 -2.22 -8.50 7.90
N TYR A 281 -2.23 -7.22 8.26
CA TYR A 281 -2.23 -6.82 9.67
C TYR A 281 -3.43 -7.27 10.49
N ASP A 282 -4.64 -7.08 10.03
CA ASP A 282 -5.88 -7.49 10.70
C ASP A 282 -6.78 -8.35 9.80
N ILE A 283 -6.14 -9.05 8.87
CA ILE A 283 -6.80 -9.94 7.92
C ILE A 283 -6.60 -11.38 8.37
N PRO A 284 -7.67 -12.15 8.60
CA PRO A 284 -7.59 -13.54 9.00
C PRO A 284 -6.94 -14.41 7.93
N LEU A 285 -6.04 -15.30 8.33
CA LEU A 285 -5.37 -16.25 7.43
C LEU A 285 -5.57 -17.68 7.93
N LEU A 286 -5.75 -18.60 6.99
CA LEU A 286 -5.69 -20.04 7.27
C LEU A 286 -4.23 -20.48 7.24
N THR A 287 -3.71 -21.01 8.36
CA THR A 287 -2.27 -21.24 8.51
C THR A 287 -1.89 -22.71 8.45
N GLY A 288 -0.70 -23.00 7.88
CA GLY A 288 -0.04 -24.30 7.95
C GLY A 288 -0.75 -25.41 7.18
N ARG A 289 -1.56 -25.10 6.16
CA ARG A 289 -2.25 -26.10 5.33
C ARG A 289 -1.50 -26.32 4.03
N SER A 290 -1.40 -27.56 3.62
CA SER A 290 -0.86 -27.91 2.29
C SER A 290 -1.92 -27.68 1.21
N TYR A 291 -1.46 -27.46 -0.04
CA TYR A 291 -2.38 -27.35 -1.17
C TYR A 291 -3.26 -28.61 -1.31
N ARG A 292 -2.73 -29.81 -1.05
CA ARG A 292 -3.49 -31.05 -1.12
C ARG A 292 -4.71 -31.05 -0.18
N GLU A 293 -4.59 -30.43 0.99
CA GLU A 293 -5.70 -30.34 1.96
C GLU A 293 -6.78 -29.36 1.52
N VAL A 294 -6.42 -28.31 0.77
CA VAL A 294 -7.33 -27.22 0.40
C VAL A 294 -7.65 -27.12 -1.09
N ALA A 295 -7.18 -28.04 -1.93
CA ALA A 295 -7.25 -27.98 -3.39
C ALA A 295 -8.68 -27.73 -3.95
N GLY A 296 -9.73 -28.18 -3.24
CA GLY A 296 -11.11 -27.97 -3.65
C GLY A 296 -11.61 -26.53 -3.53
N GLN A 297 -10.87 -25.67 -2.83
CA GLN A 297 -11.24 -24.28 -2.53
C GLN A 297 -10.04 -23.32 -2.62
N ALA A 298 -8.98 -23.70 -3.32
CA ALA A 298 -7.77 -22.91 -3.44
C ALA A 298 -7.32 -22.77 -4.89
N VAL A 299 -6.65 -21.66 -5.18
CA VAL A 299 -5.88 -21.48 -6.42
C VAL A 299 -4.70 -22.46 -6.39
N ASP A 300 -4.46 -23.17 -7.49
CA ASP A 300 -3.26 -24.01 -7.64
C ASP A 300 -2.02 -23.12 -7.60
N PRO A 301 -1.13 -23.26 -6.58
CA PRO A 301 0.09 -22.49 -6.50
C PRO A 301 0.99 -22.64 -7.75
N GLY A 302 0.95 -23.80 -8.41
CA GLY A 302 1.70 -24.06 -9.64
C GLY A 302 1.24 -23.23 -10.84
N SER A 303 -0.02 -22.75 -10.84
CA SER A 303 -0.57 -21.89 -11.89
C SER A 303 -0.12 -20.41 -11.80
N LEU A 304 0.51 -20.04 -10.70
CA LEU A 304 1.04 -18.69 -10.46
C LEU A 304 2.49 -18.52 -10.97
N GLY A 305 3.01 -19.49 -11.72
CA GLY A 305 4.39 -19.56 -12.17
C GLY A 305 5.32 -20.22 -11.15
N ARG A 306 6.46 -20.72 -11.62
CA ARG A 306 7.44 -21.47 -10.82
C ARG A 306 8.84 -20.92 -11.06
N TYR A 307 9.72 -21.19 -10.11
CA TYR A 307 11.15 -21.00 -10.23
C TYR A 307 11.79 -22.27 -10.78
N THR A 308 12.86 -22.14 -11.53
CA THR A 308 13.69 -23.28 -11.96
C THR A 308 14.53 -23.81 -10.79
N ALA A 309 15.04 -25.04 -10.91
CA ALA A 309 15.93 -25.60 -9.90
C ALA A 309 17.23 -24.79 -9.75
N GLU A 310 17.73 -24.20 -10.84
CA GLU A 310 18.90 -23.33 -10.83
C GLU A 310 18.66 -22.06 -10.01
N GLN A 311 17.52 -21.37 -10.24
CA GLN A 311 17.13 -20.20 -9.48
C GLN A 311 17.01 -20.50 -7.98
N LEU A 312 16.33 -21.59 -7.62
CA LEU A 312 16.15 -22.00 -6.21
C LEU A 312 17.46 -22.37 -5.51
N ALA A 313 18.45 -22.85 -6.25
CA ALA A 313 19.77 -23.20 -5.72
C ALA A 313 20.72 -21.99 -5.61
N HIS A 314 20.41 -20.88 -6.30
CA HIS A 314 21.29 -19.71 -6.32
C HIS A 314 21.31 -18.98 -4.98
N PRO A 315 22.47 -18.47 -4.50
CA PRO A 315 22.58 -17.77 -3.21
C PRO A 315 21.71 -16.51 -3.09
N THR A 316 21.41 -15.82 -4.20
CA THR A 316 20.56 -14.63 -4.23
C THR A 316 19.06 -14.95 -4.27
N SER A 317 18.69 -16.24 -4.34
CA SER A 317 17.29 -16.64 -4.32
C SER A 317 16.64 -16.36 -2.98
N ARG A 318 15.50 -15.71 -3.02
CA ARG A 318 14.66 -15.42 -1.84
C ARG A 318 13.50 -16.41 -1.71
N ALA A 319 13.33 -17.28 -2.69
CA ALA A 319 12.27 -18.27 -2.73
C ALA A 319 12.70 -19.62 -2.14
N THR A 320 11.72 -20.31 -1.58
CA THR A 320 11.86 -21.69 -1.05
C THR A 320 11.03 -22.63 -1.92
N PRO A 321 11.58 -23.79 -2.31
CA PRO A 321 10.81 -24.77 -3.09
C PRO A 321 9.61 -25.30 -2.29
N PHE A 322 8.53 -25.59 -3.00
CA PHE A 322 7.33 -26.18 -2.44
C PHE A 322 6.77 -27.30 -3.30
N THR A 323 5.96 -28.16 -2.71
CA THR A 323 5.19 -29.21 -3.34
C THR A 323 3.73 -29.11 -2.93
N ALA A 324 2.85 -29.94 -3.48
CA ALA A 324 1.44 -29.98 -3.07
C ALA A 324 1.25 -30.37 -1.58
N ASP A 325 2.24 -30.97 -0.95
CA ASP A 325 2.22 -31.38 0.46
C ASP A 325 2.95 -30.38 1.38
N THR A 326 3.51 -29.32 0.83
CA THR A 326 4.22 -28.30 1.64
C THR A 326 3.20 -27.46 2.42
N PRO A 327 3.31 -27.38 3.76
CA PRO A 327 2.46 -26.50 4.55
C PRO A 327 2.78 -25.02 4.25
N MET A 328 1.75 -24.25 3.93
CA MET A 328 1.84 -22.80 3.72
C MET A 328 0.63 -22.11 4.36
N ASP A 329 0.68 -20.79 4.41
CA ASP A 329 -0.42 -19.98 4.89
C ASP A 329 -1.24 -19.45 3.70
N TRP A 330 -2.53 -19.24 3.92
CA TRP A 330 -3.50 -18.90 2.89
C TRP A 330 -4.35 -17.71 3.29
N ALA A 331 -4.65 -16.85 2.33
CA ALA A 331 -5.61 -15.76 2.45
C ALA A 331 -6.89 -16.07 1.66
N TRP A 332 -8.03 -15.63 2.16
CA TRP A 332 -9.27 -15.69 1.39
C TRP A 332 -9.33 -14.55 0.37
N GLY A 333 -9.62 -14.89 -0.86
CA GLY A 333 -10.07 -13.99 -1.90
C GLY A 333 -11.45 -14.43 -2.41
N HIS A 334 -11.98 -13.71 -3.38
CA HIS A 334 -13.27 -14.04 -4.02
C HIS A 334 -13.10 -14.08 -5.54
N ASP A 335 -13.64 -15.10 -6.17
CA ASP A 335 -13.72 -15.16 -7.63
C ASP A 335 -14.55 -13.98 -8.14
N LEU A 336 -14.01 -13.24 -9.08
CA LEU A 336 -14.66 -12.02 -9.58
C LEU A 336 -15.94 -12.31 -10.37
N ALA A 337 -16.06 -13.51 -10.96
CA ALA A 337 -17.20 -13.89 -11.78
C ALA A 337 -18.49 -14.07 -10.96
N ASP A 338 -18.40 -14.78 -9.84
CA ASP A 338 -19.57 -15.16 -9.05
C ASP A 338 -19.47 -14.83 -7.55
N GLY A 339 -18.32 -14.34 -7.09
CA GLY A 339 -18.07 -14.01 -5.69
C GLY A 339 -17.74 -15.23 -4.82
N THR A 340 -17.51 -16.41 -5.39
CA THR A 340 -17.13 -17.61 -4.64
C THR A 340 -15.81 -17.40 -3.89
N PRO A 341 -15.75 -17.72 -2.58
CA PRO A 341 -14.50 -17.61 -1.82
C PRO A 341 -13.48 -18.66 -2.28
N LEU A 342 -12.23 -18.23 -2.48
CA LEU A 342 -11.10 -19.07 -2.85
C LEU A 342 -9.86 -18.68 -2.04
N LEU A 343 -9.10 -19.69 -1.65
CA LEU A 343 -7.82 -19.50 -0.96
C LEU A 343 -6.69 -19.18 -1.96
N VAL A 344 -5.84 -18.23 -1.58
CA VAL A 344 -4.64 -17.82 -2.31
C VAL A 344 -3.47 -17.95 -1.35
N PRO A 345 -2.27 -18.41 -1.78
CA PRO A 345 -1.08 -18.41 -0.93
C PRO A 345 -0.83 -17.03 -0.31
N ALA A 346 -0.58 -16.99 1.00
CA ALA A 346 -0.54 -15.73 1.74
C ALA A 346 0.59 -14.79 1.31
N ASP A 347 1.75 -15.33 0.93
CA ASP A 347 2.89 -14.55 0.45
C ASP A 347 2.74 -14.10 -1.03
N HIS A 348 1.77 -14.66 -1.76
CA HIS A 348 1.33 -14.11 -3.03
C HIS A 348 0.20 -13.09 -2.84
N ALA A 349 -0.69 -13.32 -1.88
CA ALA A 349 -1.77 -12.39 -1.53
C ALA A 349 -1.25 -11.08 -0.91
N PHE A 350 -0.14 -11.14 -0.17
CA PHE A 350 0.47 -10.03 0.56
C PHE A 350 1.97 -10.01 0.29
N TYR A 351 2.43 -9.19 -0.63
CA TYR A 351 3.84 -9.16 -1.05
C TYR A 351 4.84 -8.74 0.06
N GLN A 352 4.36 -8.18 1.17
CA GLN A 352 5.13 -7.92 2.39
C GLN A 352 4.92 -9.00 3.46
N TYR A 353 4.40 -10.17 3.06
CA TYR A 353 4.21 -11.29 3.96
C TYR A 353 5.54 -11.97 4.27
N GLU A 354 5.82 -12.15 5.57
CA GLU A 354 6.96 -12.92 6.05
C GLU A 354 6.46 -13.99 7.02
N TYR A 355 6.77 -15.25 6.79
CA TYR A 355 6.35 -16.34 7.67
C TYR A 355 6.87 -16.19 9.10
N ALA A 356 8.06 -15.61 9.28
CA ALA A 356 8.60 -15.27 10.59
C ALA A 356 7.77 -14.20 11.32
N PHE A 357 7.14 -13.28 10.59
CA PHE A 357 6.33 -12.19 11.12
C PHE A 357 5.14 -12.67 11.95
N ARG A 358 4.58 -13.84 11.66
CA ARG A 358 3.42 -14.38 12.37
C ARG A 358 3.73 -15.02 13.70
N ARG A 359 4.90 -15.68 13.83
CA ARG A 359 5.28 -16.37 15.07
C ARG A 359 5.68 -15.40 16.17
N ASP A 360 6.31 -14.28 15.80
CA ASP A 360 6.68 -13.25 16.77
C ASP A 360 6.77 -11.87 16.06
N ARG A 361 5.68 -11.12 16.11
CA ARG A 361 5.62 -9.74 15.56
C ARG A 361 6.66 -8.80 16.18
N ARG A 362 7.16 -9.11 17.39
CA ARG A 362 8.24 -8.37 18.05
C ARG A 362 9.60 -8.78 17.49
N ALA A 363 9.86 -10.08 17.36
CA ALA A 363 11.14 -10.59 16.87
C ALA A 363 11.38 -10.24 15.41
N ALA A 364 10.36 -10.24 14.56
CA ALA A 364 10.50 -9.91 13.14
C ALA A 364 10.96 -8.47 12.89
N ARG A 365 10.57 -7.51 13.74
CA ARG A 365 11.07 -6.12 13.67
C ARG A 365 12.54 -5.99 14.15
N VAL A 366 12.99 -6.84 15.05
CA VAL A 366 14.31 -6.77 15.68
C VAL A 366 15.35 -7.67 15.00
N ALA A 367 14.92 -8.81 14.47
CA ALA A 367 15.84 -9.87 14.02
C ALA A 367 16.44 -9.67 12.61
N GLY A 368 16.05 -8.62 11.87
CA GLY A 368 16.56 -8.42 10.51
C GLY A 368 16.20 -9.57 9.54
N ALA A 369 16.54 -9.40 8.28
CA ALA A 369 16.13 -10.24 7.15
C ALA A 369 16.58 -11.72 7.18
N ALA A 370 17.29 -12.18 8.19
CA ALA A 370 17.97 -13.48 8.18
C ALA A 370 17.06 -14.73 8.20
N ASN A 371 15.75 -14.57 8.49
CA ASN A 371 14.79 -15.68 8.55
C ASN A 371 13.58 -15.51 7.62
N ARG A 372 13.73 -14.76 6.55
CA ARG A 372 12.66 -14.59 5.56
C ARG A 372 12.47 -15.89 4.80
N ARG A 373 11.23 -16.38 4.76
CA ARG A 373 10.83 -17.55 4.01
C ARG A 373 9.67 -17.17 3.11
N HIS A 374 9.85 -17.32 1.79
CA HIS A 374 8.84 -17.08 0.77
C HIS A 374 8.71 -18.31 -0.12
N TYR A 375 7.50 -18.70 -0.47
CA TYR A 375 7.23 -19.58 -1.59
C TYR A 375 7.03 -18.77 -2.87
N PHE A 376 6.51 -17.56 -2.71
CA PHE A 376 6.37 -16.54 -3.74
C PHE A 376 7.06 -15.27 -3.25
N PHE A 377 8.21 -14.94 -3.82
CA PHE A 377 8.79 -13.63 -3.59
C PHE A 377 8.19 -12.68 -4.62
N ASP A 378 7.33 -11.80 -4.17
CA ASP A 378 6.46 -10.99 -5.02
C ASP A 378 6.65 -9.49 -4.77
N CYS A 379 6.11 -8.68 -5.68
CA CYS A 379 6.04 -7.22 -5.56
C CYS A 379 4.58 -6.77 -5.42
N SER A 380 4.36 -5.46 -5.41
CA SER A 380 3.02 -4.86 -5.32
C SER A 380 2.16 -5.07 -6.57
N SER A 381 2.68 -5.67 -7.64
CA SER A 381 1.94 -5.86 -8.88
C SER A 381 0.59 -6.53 -8.67
N GLY A 382 -0.46 -5.90 -9.19
CA GLY A 382 -1.84 -6.30 -8.98
C GLY A 382 -2.45 -5.82 -7.67
N CYS A 383 -1.74 -5.00 -6.85
CA CYS A 383 -2.31 -4.28 -5.73
C CYS A 383 -2.81 -2.92 -6.20
N ALA A 384 -3.98 -2.50 -5.74
CA ALA A 384 -4.48 -1.16 -6.03
C ALA A 384 -5.42 -0.65 -4.95
N VAL A 385 -5.56 0.66 -4.89
CA VAL A 385 -6.51 1.36 -4.02
C VAL A 385 -7.71 1.89 -4.80
N GLY A 386 -8.82 2.05 -4.08
CA GLY A 386 -10.04 2.66 -4.58
C GLY A 386 -10.92 3.16 -3.43
N ALA A 387 -12.02 3.82 -3.77
CA ALA A 387 -13.02 4.23 -2.79
C ALA A 387 -13.88 3.05 -2.29
N ASN A 388 -13.79 1.92 -2.96
CA ASN A 388 -14.49 0.68 -2.64
C ASN A 388 -13.79 -0.50 -3.32
N TYR A 389 -14.21 -1.70 -2.97
CA TYR A 389 -13.65 -2.95 -3.48
C TYR A 389 -13.70 -3.06 -5.01
N GLU A 390 -14.81 -2.65 -5.64
CA GLU A 390 -14.98 -2.75 -7.10
C GLU A 390 -14.00 -1.83 -7.85
N GLU A 391 -13.79 -0.61 -7.34
CA GLU A 391 -12.83 0.35 -7.89
C GLU A 391 -11.39 -0.14 -7.70
N ALA A 392 -11.04 -0.62 -6.50
CA ALA A 392 -9.71 -1.19 -6.23
C ALA A 392 -9.42 -2.41 -7.11
N ALA A 393 -10.37 -3.34 -7.23
CA ALA A 393 -10.24 -4.51 -8.11
C ALA A 393 -10.07 -4.13 -9.59
N LEU A 394 -10.78 -3.11 -10.06
CA LEU A 394 -10.64 -2.61 -11.43
C LEU A 394 -9.25 -2.06 -11.69
N HIS A 395 -8.73 -1.23 -10.79
CA HIS A 395 -7.37 -0.67 -10.92
C HIS A 395 -6.31 -1.77 -10.86
N SER A 396 -6.50 -2.81 -10.01
CA SER A 396 -5.62 -3.98 -9.96
C SER A 396 -5.53 -4.70 -11.31
N LEU A 397 -6.64 -4.82 -12.04
CA LEU A 397 -6.66 -5.46 -13.36
C LEU A 397 -5.98 -4.61 -14.44
N PHE A 398 -6.09 -3.29 -14.39
CA PHE A 398 -5.34 -2.41 -15.29
C PHE A 398 -3.84 -2.58 -15.09
N GLU A 399 -3.37 -2.61 -13.85
CA GLU A 399 -1.95 -2.80 -13.56
C GLU A 399 -1.45 -4.18 -14.00
N LEU A 400 -2.21 -5.25 -13.73
CA LEU A 400 -1.83 -6.59 -14.19
C LEU A 400 -1.75 -6.68 -15.72
N ALA A 401 -2.68 -6.06 -16.44
CA ALA A 401 -2.64 -6.02 -17.90
C ALA A 401 -1.43 -5.23 -18.43
N GLU A 402 -1.08 -4.12 -17.78
CA GLU A 402 0.11 -3.34 -18.08
C GLU A 402 1.38 -4.18 -17.97
N ARG A 403 1.56 -4.81 -16.81
CA ARG A 403 2.75 -5.62 -16.51
C ARG A 403 2.86 -6.84 -17.42
N ASP A 404 1.75 -7.56 -17.64
CA ASP A 404 1.69 -8.71 -18.52
C ASP A 404 2.02 -8.36 -19.98
N ALA A 405 1.40 -7.30 -20.50
CA ALA A 405 1.61 -6.86 -21.88
C ALA A 405 3.05 -6.36 -22.10
N PHE A 406 3.59 -5.58 -21.15
CA PHE A 406 4.98 -5.12 -21.19
C PHE A 406 5.95 -6.29 -21.17
N LEU A 407 5.83 -7.20 -20.18
CA LEU A 407 6.74 -8.35 -20.03
C LEU A 407 6.65 -9.31 -21.23
N THR A 408 5.44 -9.59 -21.72
CA THR A 408 5.27 -10.41 -22.91
C THR A 408 5.96 -9.77 -24.12
N SER A 409 5.84 -8.45 -24.29
CA SER A 409 6.52 -7.70 -25.36
C SER A 409 8.04 -7.75 -25.19
N TRP A 410 8.53 -7.58 -23.97
CA TRP A 410 9.94 -7.69 -23.62
C TRP A 410 10.53 -9.06 -23.99
N TYR A 411 9.83 -10.13 -23.56
CA TYR A 411 10.34 -11.49 -23.82
C TYR A 411 10.24 -11.90 -25.29
N ARG A 412 9.27 -11.40 -26.05
CA ARG A 412 9.17 -11.62 -27.49
C ARG A 412 10.29 -10.96 -28.31
N ALA A 413 10.78 -9.82 -27.83
CA ALA A 413 11.83 -9.03 -28.49
C ALA A 413 11.56 -8.72 -29.98
N GLU A 414 10.33 -8.35 -30.30
CA GLU A 414 9.87 -8.02 -31.66
C GLU A 414 9.50 -6.54 -31.78
N PRO A 415 9.68 -5.94 -32.96
CA PRO A 415 9.22 -4.57 -33.22
C PRO A 415 7.73 -4.39 -32.97
N LEU A 416 7.38 -3.31 -32.28
CA LEU A 416 6.02 -2.92 -31.92
C LEU A 416 5.57 -1.73 -32.76
N PRO A 417 4.26 -1.59 -33.07
CA PRO A 417 3.73 -0.35 -33.60
C PRO A 417 4.06 0.82 -32.67
N HIS A 418 4.35 2.00 -33.24
CA HIS A 418 4.69 3.18 -32.45
C HIS A 418 3.77 4.36 -32.76
N ILE A 419 3.49 5.17 -31.73
CA ILE A 419 2.74 6.43 -31.87
C ILE A 419 3.76 7.55 -32.01
N PRO A 420 3.79 8.29 -33.16
CA PRO A 420 4.69 9.41 -33.33
C PRO A 420 4.40 10.50 -32.28
N VAL A 421 5.39 10.92 -31.50
CA VAL A 421 5.21 11.92 -30.41
C VAL A 421 4.64 13.25 -30.91
N GLY A 422 4.86 13.60 -32.21
CA GLY A 422 4.28 14.78 -32.81
C GLY A 422 2.76 14.74 -32.99
N THR A 423 2.13 13.59 -32.89
CA THR A 423 0.66 13.43 -32.99
C THR A 423 -0.06 13.57 -31.64
N LEU A 424 0.68 13.65 -30.51
CA LEU A 424 0.09 13.83 -29.20
C LEU A 424 -0.70 15.13 -29.11
N THR A 425 -1.92 15.05 -28.59
CA THR A 425 -2.81 16.21 -28.38
C THR A 425 -2.86 16.66 -26.92
N ASP A 426 -2.67 15.75 -25.96
CA ASP A 426 -2.68 16.08 -24.54
C ASP A 426 -1.52 17.02 -24.17
N PRO A 427 -1.82 18.24 -23.64
CA PRO A 427 -0.78 19.20 -23.28
C PRO A 427 0.21 18.69 -22.23
N THR A 428 -0.25 17.83 -21.30
CA THR A 428 0.59 17.28 -20.25
C THR A 428 1.60 16.31 -20.83
N SER A 429 1.16 15.39 -21.68
CA SER A 429 2.03 14.43 -22.36
C SER A 429 3.08 15.14 -23.23
N ARG A 430 2.69 16.19 -23.96
CA ARG A 430 3.62 17.02 -24.75
C ARG A 430 4.67 17.70 -23.87
N ALA A 431 4.25 18.29 -22.75
CA ALA A 431 5.18 18.93 -21.82
C ALA A 431 6.19 17.91 -21.23
N MET A 432 5.77 16.67 -20.92
CA MET A 432 6.67 15.62 -20.45
C MET A 432 7.68 15.21 -21.53
N VAL A 433 7.25 15.07 -22.79
CA VAL A 433 8.16 14.79 -23.92
C VAL A 433 9.22 15.89 -24.06
N GLU A 434 8.81 17.16 -24.05
CA GLU A 434 9.76 18.28 -24.13
C GLU A 434 10.74 18.32 -22.96
N LEU A 435 10.28 17.96 -21.75
CA LEU A 435 11.11 17.87 -20.57
C LEU A 435 12.17 16.76 -20.70
N ILE A 436 11.76 15.57 -21.15
CA ILE A 436 12.67 14.44 -21.39
C ILE A 436 13.69 14.80 -22.46
N ARG A 437 13.26 15.47 -23.56
CA ARG A 437 14.14 15.95 -24.63
C ARG A 437 15.13 17.02 -24.16
N ALA A 438 14.69 17.91 -23.28
CA ALA A 438 15.57 18.93 -22.70
C ALA A 438 16.72 18.31 -21.85
N ARG A 439 16.57 17.05 -21.40
CA ARG A 439 17.61 16.26 -20.72
C ARG A 439 18.47 15.44 -21.68
N GLY A 440 18.27 15.57 -23.01
CA GLY A 440 19.09 14.92 -24.03
C GLY A 440 18.57 13.55 -24.48
N TYR A 441 17.34 13.15 -24.10
CA TYR A 441 16.76 11.88 -24.48
C TYR A 441 15.71 12.04 -25.59
N ASP A 442 15.74 11.17 -26.59
CA ASP A 442 14.61 10.97 -27.49
C ASP A 442 13.57 10.05 -26.88
N VAL A 443 12.29 10.28 -27.26
CA VAL A 443 11.13 9.58 -26.68
C VAL A 443 10.45 8.73 -27.74
N HIS A 444 10.25 7.46 -27.44
CA HIS A 444 9.51 6.51 -28.26
C HIS A 444 8.29 5.98 -27.48
N LEU A 445 7.12 6.00 -28.14
CA LEU A 445 5.86 5.51 -27.60
C LEU A 445 5.46 4.25 -28.34
N LEU A 446 5.57 3.08 -27.71
CA LEU A 446 5.30 1.79 -28.32
C LEU A 446 3.93 1.26 -27.87
N VAL A 447 3.14 0.73 -28.81
CA VAL A 447 1.86 0.08 -28.49
C VAL A 447 2.17 -1.35 -28.03
N ALA A 448 2.19 -1.53 -26.72
CA ALA A 448 2.50 -2.82 -26.11
C ALA A 448 1.27 -3.70 -25.85
N THR A 449 0.05 -3.22 -26.15
CA THR A 449 -1.20 -3.98 -26.00
C THR A 449 -1.10 -5.36 -26.64
N ARG A 450 -1.52 -6.37 -25.89
CA ARG A 450 -1.52 -7.78 -26.31
C ARG A 450 -2.95 -8.34 -26.31
N ASP A 451 -3.06 -9.66 -26.18
CA ASP A 451 -4.30 -10.43 -26.26
C ASP A 451 -5.39 -10.04 -25.28
N ILE A 452 -5.05 -9.51 -24.08
CA ILE A 452 -6.05 -8.94 -23.14
C ILE A 452 -6.75 -7.72 -23.76
N GLY A 453 -6.10 -6.98 -24.68
CA GLY A 453 -6.73 -5.90 -25.43
C GLY A 453 -6.94 -4.60 -24.67
N LEU A 454 -6.47 -4.47 -23.42
CA LEU A 454 -6.44 -3.19 -22.71
C LEU A 454 -5.37 -2.27 -23.27
N PRO A 455 -5.58 -0.94 -23.33
CA PRO A 455 -4.55 -0.01 -23.78
C PRO A 455 -3.32 -0.07 -22.89
N VAL A 456 -2.19 -0.46 -23.47
CA VAL A 456 -0.88 -0.45 -22.83
C VAL A 456 0.13 0.24 -23.76
N VAL A 457 0.80 1.25 -23.23
CA VAL A 457 1.84 1.96 -23.95
C VAL A 457 3.16 1.84 -23.19
N TRP A 458 4.19 1.35 -23.88
CA TRP A 458 5.55 1.30 -23.39
C TRP A 458 6.31 2.53 -23.88
N VAL A 459 6.85 3.32 -22.97
CA VAL A 459 7.65 4.52 -23.27
C VAL A 459 9.12 4.20 -23.04
N ILE A 460 9.96 4.52 -24.02
CA ILE A 460 11.42 4.41 -23.92
C ILE A 460 12.02 5.79 -24.17
N ALA A 461 12.86 6.26 -23.26
CA ALA A 461 13.72 7.42 -23.43
C ALA A 461 15.14 6.94 -23.77
N VAL A 462 15.72 7.44 -24.85
CA VAL A 462 17.02 7.02 -25.38
C VAL A 462 17.96 8.20 -25.45
N ASN A 463 19.14 8.12 -24.85
CA ASN A 463 20.20 9.11 -24.96
C ASN A 463 21.26 8.62 -25.96
N GLU A 464 21.29 9.21 -27.13
CA GLU A 464 22.27 8.87 -28.17
C GLU A 464 23.58 9.67 -28.06
N LYS A 465 23.54 10.84 -27.42
CA LYS A 465 24.67 11.77 -27.36
C LYS A 465 25.60 11.47 -26.18
N ASP A 466 25.01 11.18 -25.03
CA ASP A 466 25.72 10.75 -23.83
C ASP A 466 25.20 9.35 -23.47
N PRO A 467 26.00 8.31 -23.68
CA PRO A 467 25.51 6.94 -23.55
C PRO A 467 25.38 6.46 -22.09
N PHE A 468 25.43 7.36 -21.10
CA PHE A 468 25.26 7.00 -19.70
C PHE A 468 24.53 8.07 -18.88
N PRO A 469 23.34 7.76 -18.34
CA PRO A 469 22.52 6.56 -18.62
C PRO A 469 21.99 6.53 -20.05
N ALA A 470 22.06 5.36 -20.71
CA ALA A 470 21.70 5.21 -22.13
C ALA A 470 20.19 5.19 -22.37
N THR A 471 19.43 4.51 -21.49
CA THR A 471 17.97 4.38 -21.64
C THR A 471 17.27 4.42 -20.29
N PHE A 472 16.02 4.89 -20.32
CA PHE A 472 15.02 4.69 -19.29
C PHE A 472 13.72 4.23 -19.92
N SER A 473 12.95 3.42 -19.25
CA SER A 473 11.67 2.97 -19.76
C SER A 473 10.63 2.77 -18.67
N SER A 474 9.37 2.89 -19.03
CA SER A 474 8.22 2.51 -18.22
C SER A 474 7.04 2.22 -19.12
N ALA A 475 6.00 1.60 -18.58
CA ALA A 475 4.74 1.43 -19.29
C ALA A 475 3.60 2.09 -18.52
N GLY A 476 2.46 2.22 -19.19
CA GLY A 476 1.24 2.70 -18.58
C GLY A 476 0.04 2.02 -19.20
N SER A 477 -0.98 1.81 -18.38
CA SER A 477 -2.29 1.35 -18.79
C SER A 477 -3.38 2.25 -18.23
N GLY A 478 -4.58 2.17 -18.78
CA GLY A 478 -5.70 2.93 -18.27
C GLY A 478 -6.97 2.81 -19.11
N ALA A 479 -8.06 3.36 -18.58
CA ALA A 479 -9.33 3.42 -19.26
C ALA A 479 -9.28 4.26 -20.55
N GLU A 480 -8.45 5.29 -20.56
CA GLU A 480 -8.24 6.16 -21.70
C GLU A 480 -6.82 5.94 -22.24
N PRO A 481 -6.62 5.69 -23.56
CA PRO A 481 -5.30 5.51 -24.14
C PRO A 481 -4.35 6.67 -23.85
N GLU A 482 -4.84 7.91 -23.84
CA GLU A 482 -4.07 9.09 -23.47
C GLU A 482 -3.62 9.07 -21.99
N SER A 483 -4.41 8.48 -21.10
CA SER A 483 -4.00 8.31 -19.69
C SER A 483 -2.89 7.29 -19.53
N ALA A 484 -2.88 6.22 -20.33
CA ALA A 484 -1.79 5.25 -20.39
C ALA A 484 -0.47 5.91 -20.82
N ILE A 485 -0.52 6.71 -21.91
CA ILE A 485 0.66 7.48 -22.37
C ILE A 485 1.14 8.43 -21.27
N ARG A 486 0.24 9.18 -20.66
CA ARG A 486 0.57 10.18 -19.63
C ARG A 486 1.16 9.54 -18.37
N GLY A 487 0.67 8.39 -17.95
CA GLY A 487 1.21 7.60 -16.83
C GLY A 487 2.66 7.22 -17.09
N ALA A 488 2.92 6.52 -18.20
CA ALA A 488 4.24 6.08 -18.58
C ALA A 488 5.23 7.25 -18.77
N LEU A 489 4.81 8.33 -19.42
CA LEU A 489 5.65 9.52 -19.61
C LEU A 489 6.05 10.18 -18.28
N ARG A 490 5.15 10.23 -17.29
CA ARG A 490 5.46 10.77 -15.97
C ARG A 490 6.53 9.96 -15.26
N GLU A 491 6.46 8.65 -15.33
CA GLU A 491 7.46 7.77 -14.72
C GLU A 491 8.81 7.90 -15.40
N VAL A 492 8.85 7.87 -16.74
CA VAL A 492 10.09 8.08 -17.48
C VAL A 492 10.67 9.49 -17.23
N ALA A 493 9.83 10.54 -17.18
CA ALA A 493 10.28 11.88 -16.87
C ALA A 493 10.89 11.97 -15.45
N GLN A 494 10.36 11.26 -14.47
CA GLN A 494 10.95 11.16 -13.15
C GLN A 494 12.31 10.46 -13.20
N LEU A 495 12.40 9.29 -13.84
CA LEU A 495 13.67 8.54 -13.96
C LEU A 495 14.78 9.37 -14.59
N VAL A 496 14.46 10.07 -15.69
CA VAL A 496 15.40 10.96 -16.41
C VAL A 496 15.87 12.14 -15.55
N THR A 497 15.07 12.55 -14.56
CA THR A 497 15.37 13.70 -13.70
C THR A 497 15.95 13.33 -12.35
N ASN A 498 15.81 12.08 -11.93
CA ASN A 498 16.41 11.59 -10.69
C ASN A 498 17.95 11.66 -10.77
N PRO A 499 18.62 11.93 -9.63
CA PRO A 499 20.06 11.81 -9.56
C PRO A 499 20.52 10.38 -9.89
N VAL A 500 21.55 10.25 -10.69
CA VAL A 500 22.19 8.97 -10.97
C VAL A 500 23.17 8.67 -9.82
N ASP A 501 22.90 7.63 -9.05
CA ASP A 501 23.67 7.22 -7.88
C ASP A 501 24.51 5.94 -8.10
N TRP A 502 24.62 5.50 -9.38
CA TRP A 502 25.39 4.32 -9.77
C TRP A 502 26.43 4.64 -10.84
N THR A 503 27.41 3.78 -10.99
CA THR A 503 28.50 3.92 -11.96
C THR A 503 28.36 2.95 -13.12
N ARG A 504 28.97 3.28 -14.27
CA ARG A 504 29.04 2.40 -15.42
C ARG A 504 29.68 1.03 -15.06
N GLU A 505 30.75 1.03 -14.27
CA GLU A 505 31.46 -0.17 -13.83
C GLU A 505 30.53 -1.12 -13.01
N GLN A 506 29.63 -0.56 -12.19
CA GLN A 506 28.63 -1.39 -11.49
C GLN A 506 27.69 -2.11 -12.47
N VAL A 507 27.26 -1.42 -13.53
CA VAL A 507 26.39 -2.01 -14.56
C VAL A 507 27.14 -3.04 -15.40
N GLU A 508 28.37 -2.77 -15.79
CA GLU A 508 29.21 -3.70 -16.55
C GLU A 508 29.36 -5.05 -15.80
N ARG A 509 29.52 -5.02 -14.48
CA ARG A 509 29.52 -6.23 -13.64
C ARG A 509 28.19 -6.99 -13.69
N MET A 510 27.07 -6.29 -13.71
CA MET A 510 25.74 -6.92 -13.86
C MET A 510 25.53 -7.53 -15.24
N VAL A 511 26.16 -6.98 -16.28
CA VAL A 511 26.12 -7.56 -17.64
C VAL A 511 26.97 -8.83 -17.72
N GLU A 512 28.14 -8.84 -17.07
CA GLU A 512 28.99 -10.02 -16.95
C GLU A 512 28.33 -11.13 -16.13
N ASP A 513 27.62 -10.75 -15.08
CA ASP A 513 26.91 -11.65 -14.16
C ASP A 513 25.50 -11.10 -13.85
N PRO A 514 24.46 -11.48 -14.63
CA PRO A 514 23.08 -11.03 -14.40
C PRO A 514 22.49 -11.42 -13.04
N TRP A 515 23.08 -12.39 -12.33
CA TRP A 515 22.64 -12.75 -10.98
C TRP A 515 22.87 -11.65 -9.93
N LEU A 516 23.68 -10.63 -10.27
CA LEU A 516 23.85 -9.40 -9.47
C LEU A 516 22.66 -8.43 -9.60
N VAL A 517 21.72 -8.68 -10.50
CA VAL A 517 20.45 -7.95 -10.57
C VAL A 517 19.52 -8.57 -9.53
N GLU A 518 19.41 -7.94 -8.35
CA GLU A 518 18.69 -8.47 -7.20
C GLU A 518 17.44 -7.68 -6.83
N GLU A 519 17.50 -6.33 -7.00
CA GLU A 519 16.46 -5.41 -6.57
C GLU A 519 15.83 -4.68 -7.77
N LEU A 520 14.72 -3.96 -7.53
CA LEU A 520 14.03 -3.17 -8.55
C LEU A 520 14.96 -2.14 -9.21
N GLU A 521 15.74 -1.43 -8.44
CA GLU A 521 16.66 -0.40 -8.92
C GLU A 521 17.73 -0.98 -9.86
N ASP A 522 18.12 -2.23 -9.67
CA ASP A 522 19.12 -2.89 -10.51
C ASP A 522 18.59 -3.13 -11.93
N HIS A 523 17.29 -3.32 -12.11
CA HIS A 523 16.66 -3.43 -13.43
C HIS A 523 16.78 -2.10 -14.22
N VAL A 524 16.61 -0.96 -13.56
CA VAL A 524 16.83 0.36 -14.16
C VAL A 524 18.30 0.57 -14.48
N ARG A 525 19.20 0.21 -13.55
CA ARG A 525 20.66 0.31 -13.71
C ARG A 525 21.15 -0.57 -14.86
N PHE A 526 20.68 -1.80 -14.94
CA PHE A 526 21.06 -2.77 -15.99
C PHE A 526 20.85 -2.23 -17.40
N SER A 527 19.80 -1.45 -17.64
CA SER A 527 19.47 -0.87 -18.95
C SER A 527 20.19 0.44 -19.26
N SER A 528 21.09 0.90 -18.38
CA SER A 528 21.65 2.25 -18.46
C SER A 528 22.95 2.36 -19.27
N ILE A 529 23.45 1.29 -19.88
CA ILE A 529 24.66 1.32 -20.72
C ILE A 529 24.37 0.88 -22.17
N PRO A 530 25.21 1.28 -23.15
CA PRO A 530 25.01 0.93 -24.56
C PRO A 530 24.94 -0.57 -24.82
N GLU A 531 25.66 -1.39 -24.07
CA GLU A 531 25.76 -2.83 -24.23
C GLU A 531 24.43 -3.54 -23.97
N THR A 532 23.57 -2.99 -23.10
CA THR A 532 22.22 -3.48 -22.82
C THR A 532 21.13 -2.71 -23.55
N ARG A 533 21.46 -1.52 -24.06
CA ARG A 533 20.53 -0.63 -24.79
C ARG A 533 19.86 -1.33 -25.95
N ASP A 534 20.61 -2.02 -26.81
CA ASP A 534 20.08 -2.65 -28.02
C ASP A 534 19.00 -3.69 -27.69
N ARG A 535 19.10 -4.35 -26.55
CA ARG A 535 18.05 -5.25 -26.06
C ARG A 535 16.78 -4.48 -25.66
N ALA A 536 16.93 -3.32 -25.01
CA ALA A 536 15.81 -2.45 -24.67
C ALA A 536 15.13 -1.87 -25.92
N LEU A 537 15.91 -1.64 -27.00
CA LEU A 537 15.42 -1.11 -28.27
C LEU A 537 14.84 -2.15 -29.22
N ALA A 538 14.83 -3.45 -28.88
CA ALA A 538 14.28 -4.52 -29.72
C ALA A 538 12.80 -4.28 -30.11
N GLY A 539 12.05 -3.52 -29.29
CA GLY A 539 10.68 -3.10 -29.59
C GLY A 539 10.54 -2.01 -30.66
N LEU A 540 11.64 -1.35 -31.06
CA LEU A 540 11.61 -0.28 -32.06
C LEU A 540 11.55 -0.85 -33.49
N GLY A 541 11.17 0.01 -34.46
CA GLY A 541 11.17 -0.31 -35.90
C GLY A 541 9.85 -0.84 -36.44
N GLY A 542 8.81 -0.94 -35.64
CA GLY A 542 7.46 -1.26 -36.10
C GLY A 542 6.79 -0.08 -36.82
N PRO A 543 5.60 -0.29 -37.40
CA PRO A 543 4.90 0.72 -38.17
C PRO A 543 4.44 1.89 -37.30
N ALA A 544 4.41 3.10 -37.87
CA ALA A 544 3.78 4.26 -37.25
C ALA A 544 2.25 4.11 -37.31
N VAL A 545 1.59 4.35 -36.20
CA VAL A 545 0.13 4.31 -36.08
C VAL A 545 -0.36 5.54 -35.32
N THR A 546 -1.56 5.99 -35.63
CA THR A 546 -2.26 6.98 -34.80
C THR A 546 -2.82 6.36 -33.54
N LEU A 547 -3.19 7.18 -32.56
CA LEU A 547 -3.83 6.70 -31.33
C LEU A 547 -5.16 5.99 -31.62
N GLU A 548 -5.93 6.48 -32.58
CA GLU A 548 -7.20 5.89 -33.01
C GLU A 548 -7.00 4.55 -33.74
N GLU A 549 -5.98 4.43 -34.56
CA GLU A 549 -5.63 3.16 -35.23
C GLU A 549 -5.12 2.11 -34.22
N ALA A 550 -4.39 2.56 -33.17
CA ALA A 550 -3.91 1.67 -32.11
C ALA A 550 -5.04 1.17 -31.21
N PHE A 551 -6.04 2.02 -30.93
CA PHE A 551 -7.12 1.74 -29.98
C PHE A 551 -8.50 2.13 -30.55
N PRO A 552 -8.96 1.47 -31.63
CA PRO A 552 -10.17 1.88 -32.34
C PRO A 552 -11.41 1.80 -31.46
N ASP A 553 -12.14 2.94 -31.39
CA ASP A 553 -13.38 3.10 -30.59
C ASP A 553 -13.25 2.63 -29.11
N TRP A 554 -12.04 2.62 -28.56
CA TRP A 554 -11.82 2.13 -27.21
C TRP A 554 -12.63 2.88 -26.14
N PRO A 555 -12.60 4.24 -26.08
CA PRO A 555 -13.41 4.98 -25.10
C PRO A 555 -14.91 4.68 -25.24
N GLY A 556 -15.43 4.65 -26.46
CA GLY A 556 -16.84 4.34 -26.72
C GLY A 556 -17.24 2.93 -26.31
N ARG A 557 -16.34 1.94 -26.50
CA ARG A 557 -16.59 0.56 -26.04
C ARG A 557 -16.65 0.49 -24.52
N LEU A 558 -15.71 1.14 -23.83
CA LEU A 558 -15.65 1.15 -22.38
C LEU A 558 -16.88 1.85 -21.77
N GLU A 559 -17.27 3.00 -22.31
CA GLU A 559 -18.43 3.75 -21.85
C GLU A 559 -19.74 2.93 -22.00
N ARG A 560 -19.94 2.31 -23.17
CA ARG A 560 -21.11 1.44 -23.42
C ARG A 560 -21.13 0.25 -22.45
N ALA A 561 -19.98 -0.38 -22.20
CA ALA A 561 -19.86 -1.52 -21.31
C ALA A 561 -20.07 -1.15 -19.84
N SER A 562 -19.63 0.05 -19.44
CA SER A 562 -19.78 0.54 -18.07
C SER A 562 -21.25 0.78 -17.70
N GLY A 563 -22.05 1.30 -18.65
CA GLY A 563 -23.41 1.73 -18.36
C GLY A 563 -23.50 2.78 -17.25
N GLY A 564 -22.44 3.58 -17.05
CA GLY A 564 -22.33 4.57 -15.98
C GLY A 564 -22.06 3.99 -14.58
N ASP A 565 -21.53 2.76 -14.51
CA ASP A 565 -21.29 2.03 -13.26
C ASP A 565 -19.92 1.34 -13.28
N VAL A 566 -19.09 1.56 -12.23
CA VAL A 566 -17.76 0.95 -12.09
C VAL A 566 -17.82 -0.58 -12.14
N ARG A 567 -18.88 -1.21 -11.61
CA ARG A 567 -19.09 -2.65 -11.72
C ARG A 567 -19.23 -3.10 -13.18
N GLY A 568 -19.91 -2.30 -14.02
CA GLY A 568 -20.04 -2.58 -15.45
C GLY A 568 -18.67 -2.58 -16.13
N THR A 569 -17.85 -1.56 -15.86
CA THR A 569 -16.47 -1.47 -16.32
C THR A 569 -15.62 -2.65 -15.85
N LEU A 570 -15.69 -3.01 -14.56
CA LEU A 570 -14.97 -4.14 -13.98
C LEU A 570 -15.31 -5.46 -14.66
N ARG A 571 -16.60 -5.72 -14.90
CA ARG A 571 -17.04 -6.93 -15.61
C ARG A 571 -16.56 -6.96 -17.05
N TYR A 572 -16.58 -5.83 -17.73
CA TYR A 572 -16.06 -5.74 -19.10
C TYR A 572 -14.56 -6.02 -19.16
N VAL A 573 -13.79 -5.39 -18.26
CA VAL A 573 -12.35 -5.65 -18.17
C VAL A 573 -12.07 -7.11 -17.84
N ALA A 574 -12.80 -7.71 -16.90
CA ALA A 574 -12.69 -9.13 -16.58
C ALA A 574 -12.99 -10.03 -17.79
N SER A 575 -13.97 -9.67 -18.64
CA SER A 575 -14.25 -10.44 -19.86
C SER A 575 -13.10 -10.41 -20.87
N LEU A 576 -12.32 -9.32 -20.93
CA LEU A 576 -11.15 -9.24 -21.79
C LEU A 576 -10.02 -10.20 -21.32
N PHE A 577 -9.86 -10.37 -20.00
CA PHE A 577 -8.96 -11.39 -19.46
C PHE A 577 -9.45 -12.81 -19.83
N ALA A 578 -10.74 -13.09 -19.70
CA ALA A 578 -11.30 -14.38 -20.07
C ALA A 578 -11.13 -14.67 -21.57
N ASP A 579 -11.34 -13.68 -22.45
CA ASP A 579 -11.11 -13.79 -23.90
C ASP A 579 -9.64 -14.11 -24.23
N ALA A 580 -8.70 -13.68 -23.37
CA ALA A 580 -7.27 -14.03 -23.45
C ALA A 580 -6.93 -15.39 -22.82
N GLY A 581 -7.91 -16.17 -22.37
CA GLY A 581 -7.71 -17.48 -21.72
C GLY A 581 -7.31 -17.38 -20.23
N LEU A 582 -7.55 -16.25 -19.62
CA LEU A 582 -7.33 -15.97 -18.17
C LEU A 582 -8.70 -15.99 -17.46
N ASP A 583 -9.35 -17.14 -17.46
CA ASP A 583 -10.77 -17.27 -17.05
C ASP A 583 -11.00 -17.04 -15.55
N ARG A 584 -9.97 -17.19 -14.72
CA ARG A 584 -10.07 -17.06 -13.26
C ARG A 584 -9.39 -15.81 -12.76
N ILE A 585 -10.15 -14.97 -12.10
CA ILE A 585 -9.66 -13.77 -11.41
C ILE A 585 -10.12 -13.85 -9.96
N VAL A 586 -9.17 -14.00 -9.04
CA VAL A 586 -9.45 -14.00 -7.60
C VAL A 586 -8.99 -12.68 -7.01
N VAL A 587 -9.88 -11.96 -6.36
CA VAL A 587 -9.55 -10.69 -5.73
C VAL A 587 -9.49 -10.86 -4.22
N VAL A 588 -8.30 -10.64 -3.66
CA VAL A 588 -8.06 -10.60 -2.22
C VAL A 588 -8.35 -9.19 -1.71
N ASP A 589 -9.24 -9.08 -0.72
CA ASP A 589 -9.48 -7.82 -0.04
C ASP A 589 -8.37 -7.57 0.99
N GLN A 590 -7.50 -6.62 0.71
CA GLN A 590 -6.39 -6.21 1.58
C GLN A 590 -6.77 -5.04 2.50
N THR A 591 -8.06 -4.66 2.53
CA THR A 591 -8.55 -3.54 3.31
C THR A 591 -8.51 -3.86 4.79
N SER A 592 -7.53 -3.34 5.51
CA SER A 592 -7.48 -3.37 6.97
C SER A 592 -8.52 -2.41 7.58
N ARG A 593 -8.73 -2.50 8.90
CA ARG A 593 -9.59 -1.52 9.60
C ARG A 593 -9.08 -0.09 9.44
N GLU A 594 -7.77 0.10 9.38
CA GLU A 594 -7.16 1.42 9.18
C GLU A 594 -7.51 2.00 7.80
N HIS A 595 -7.45 1.17 6.75
CA HIS A 595 -7.89 1.55 5.41
C HIS A 595 -9.39 1.91 5.39
N ALA A 596 -10.23 1.07 5.97
CA ALA A 596 -11.67 1.30 6.05
C ALA A 596 -12.02 2.58 6.80
N ASP A 597 -11.31 2.88 7.90
CA ASP A 597 -11.48 4.11 8.68
C ASP A 597 -11.08 5.37 7.89
N ALA A 598 -10.14 5.24 6.97
CA ALA A 598 -9.74 6.30 6.03
C ALA A 598 -10.72 6.44 4.85
N GLY A 599 -11.62 5.48 4.65
CA GLY A 599 -12.50 5.38 3.47
C GLY A 599 -11.77 4.88 2.23
N ILE A 600 -10.68 4.13 2.41
CA ILE A 600 -9.85 3.55 1.36
C ILE A 600 -10.11 2.05 1.31
N ALA A 601 -10.34 1.50 0.14
CA ALA A 601 -10.31 0.06 -0.11
C ALA A 601 -8.99 -0.30 -0.78
N VAL A 602 -8.42 -1.45 -0.43
CA VAL A 602 -7.23 -2.00 -1.06
C VAL A 602 -7.54 -3.42 -1.51
N ALA A 603 -7.18 -3.76 -2.73
CA ALA A 603 -7.40 -5.08 -3.28
C ALA A 603 -6.16 -5.57 -4.03
N ARG A 604 -5.97 -6.88 -4.08
CA ARG A 604 -5.02 -7.53 -4.96
C ARG A 604 -5.73 -8.51 -5.87
N ALA A 605 -5.62 -8.32 -7.17
CA ALA A 605 -6.07 -9.31 -8.14
C ALA A 605 -4.99 -10.39 -8.32
N VAL A 606 -5.43 -11.64 -8.32
CA VAL A 606 -4.62 -12.84 -8.57
C VAL A 606 -5.21 -13.57 -9.76
N VAL A 607 -4.43 -13.67 -10.84
CA VAL A 607 -4.87 -14.22 -12.11
C VAL A 607 -3.94 -15.39 -12.49
N PRO A 608 -4.37 -16.64 -12.29
CA PRO A 608 -3.58 -17.81 -12.69
C PRO A 608 -3.22 -17.77 -14.17
N GLY A 609 -1.95 -18.00 -14.49
CA GLY A 609 -1.46 -18.02 -15.88
C GLY A 609 -1.02 -16.67 -16.44
N ILE A 610 -1.24 -15.55 -15.75
CA ILE A 610 -0.69 -14.23 -16.13
C ILE A 610 0.83 -14.22 -15.97
N VAL A 611 1.52 -13.39 -16.74
CA VAL A 611 2.98 -13.24 -16.60
C VAL A 611 3.27 -12.33 -15.40
N PRO A 612 3.88 -12.86 -14.33
CA PRO A 612 4.11 -12.08 -13.10
C PRO A 612 5.27 -11.10 -13.29
N MET A 613 5.12 -9.89 -12.78
CA MET A 613 6.22 -8.96 -12.60
C MET A 613 7.11 -9.46 -11.45
N CYS A 614 8.41 -9.61 -11.72
CA CYS A 614 9.38 -10.09 -10.74
C CYS A 614 10.65 -9.26 -10.82
N PHE A 615 11.11 -8.76 -9.69
CA PHE A 615 12.37 -8.04 -9.59
C PHE A 615 13.47 -8.96 -9.05
N GLY A 616 14.64 -8.89 -9.69
CA GLY A 616 15.77 -9.77 -9.44
C GLY A 616 15.84 -10.96 -10.41
N HIS A 617 17.05 -11.25 -10.91
CA HIS A 617 17.28 -12.31 -11.89
C HIS A 617 16.90 -13.70 -11.34
N ALA A 618 17.27 -13.97 -10.09
CA ALA A 618 16.89 -15.21 -9.41
C ALA A 618 15.37 -15.32 -9.11
N GLN A 619 14.62 -14.21 -9.16
CA GLN A 619 13.24 -14.16 -8.70
C GLN A 619 12.22 -14.31 -9.84
N GLN A 620 12.65 -14.50 -11.08
CA GLN A 620 11.77 -14.64 -12.25
C GLN A 620 10.93 -15.93 -12.17
N ARG A 621 9.68 -15.83 -11.78
CA ARG A 621 8.73 -16.94 -11.63
C ARG A 621 8.01 -17.24 -12.95
N LEU A 622 8.74 -17.65 -13.96
CA LEU A 622 8.24 -17.77 -15.34
C LEU A 622 8.07 -19.23 -15.82
N ASP A 623 8.59 -20.21 -15.10
CA ASP A 623 8.39 -21.62 -15.48
C ASP A 623 6.96 -22.07 -15.22
N GLY A 624 6.46 -22.96 -16.06
CA GLY A 624 5.10 -23.49 -15.93
C GLY A 624 3.98 -22.55 -16.42
N LEU A 625 4.28 -21.47 -17.15
CA LEU A 625 3.30 -20.55 -17.75
C LEU A 625 3.01 -20.88 -19.22
N PRO A 626 1.93 -21.64 -19.55
CA PRO A 626 1.65 -22.06 -20.92
C PRO A 626 1.37 -20.90 -21.88
N ARG A 627 0.71 -19.83 -21.39
CA ARG A 627 0.38 -18.64 -22.17
C ARG A 627 1.64 -17.88 -22.60
N LEU A 628 2.62 -17.69 -21.70
CA LEU A 628 3.91 -17.10 -22.05
C LEU A 628 4.64 -17.95 -23.10
N ARG A 629 4.71 -19.26 -22.91
CA ARG A 629 5.32 -20.17 -23.88
C ARG A 629 4.62 -20.13 -25.25
N ALA A 630 3.29 -19.99 -25.26
CA ALA A 630 2.53 -19.82 -26.49
C ALA A 630 2.85 -18.48 -27.18
N ALA A 631 2.95 -17.40 -26.40
CA ALA A 631 3.29 -16.07 -26.90
C ALA A 631 4.70 -16.00 -27.52
N LEU A 632 5.65 -16.83 -27.07
CA LEU A 632 7.03 -16.86 -27.59
C LEU A 632 7.18 -17.71 -28.86
N ARG A 633 6.19 -18.50 -29.26
CA ARG A 633 6.30 -19.36 -30.46
C ARG A 633 6.51 -18.54 -31.72
N GLY A 634 7.51 -18.94 -32.55
CA GLY A 634 7.83 -18.29 -33.81
C GLY A 634 8.60 -16.97 -33.68
N THR A 635 8.98 -16.55 -32.48
CA THR A 635 9.76 -15.32 -32.25
C THR A 635 11.27 -15.57 -32.21
N GLY A 636 11.71 -16.85 -32.20
CA GLY A 636 13.09 -17.22 -31.94
C GLY A 636 13.48 -17.23 -30.46
N GLN A 637 12.55 -16.91 -29.57
CA GLN A 637 12.77 -16.89 -28.11
C GLN A 637 12.22 -18.13 -27.39
N GLU A 638 11.51 -19.01 -28.09
CA GLU A 638 10.80 -20.17 -27.53
C GLU A 638 11.69 -21.20 -26.84
N HIS A 639 12.99 -21.26 -27.21
CA HIS A 639 13.96 -22.19 -26.65
C HIS A 639 14.88 -21.57 -25.60
N ARG A 640 14.68 -20.31 -25.27
CA ARG A 640 15.52 -19.61 -24.30
C ARG A 640 15.28 -20.16 -22.89
N ALA A 641 16.37 -20.37 -22.15
CA ALA A 641 16.29 -20.81 -20.76
C ALA A 641 15.83 -19.66 -19.84
N ILE A 642 15.09 -20.00 -18.79
CA ILE A 642 14.78 -19.12 -17.67
C ILE A 642 15.95 -19.21 -16.68
N PRO A 643 16.42 -18.10 -16.09
CA PRO A 643 15.87 -16.73 -16.19
C PRO A 643 16.21 -16.04 -17.51
N TYR A 644 15.30 -15.17 -17.96
CA TYR A 644 15.52 -14.31 -19.13
C TYR A 644 16.31 -13.05 -18.73
N ASP A 645 16.73 -12.25 -19.74
CA ASP A 645 17.38 -10.96 -19.48
C ASP A 645 16.52 -10.11 -18.54
N PRO A 646 17.15 -9.39 -17.59
CA PRO A 646 16.45 -8.46 -16.74
C PRO A 646 15.67 -7.44 -17.56
N HIS A 647 14.40 -7.23 -17.23
CA HIS A 647 13.55 -6.24 -17.92
C HIS A 647 13.90 -4.83 -17.46
N PRO A 648 13.73 -3.79 -18.32
CA PRO A 648 14.08 -2.41 -17.97
C PRO A 648 12.95 -1.66 -17.24
N PHE A 649 11.96 -2.35 -16.68
CA PHE A 649 10.84 -1.74 -15.97
C PHE A 649 11.26 -1.34 -14.55
N PRO A 650 10.92 -0.08 -14.07
CA PRO A 650 11.21 0.41 -12.74
C PRO A 650 10.29 -0.14 -11.66
#